data_04bb4f4e9a4806bb573f099a8a35dfb3
#
_entry.id   04bb4f4e9a4806bb573f099a8a35dfb3
#
_cell.length_a   1.000
_cell.length_b   1.000
_cell.length_c   1.000
_cell.angle_alpha   90.00
_cell.angle_beta   90.00
_cell.angle_gamma   90.00
#
_symmetry.space_group_name_H-M   'P 1'
#
loop_
_entity.id
_entity.type
_entity.pdbx_description
1 polymer ?
#
loop_
_entity_poly.entity_id
_entity_poly.type
_entity_poly.pdbx_seq_one_letter_code
_entity_poly.pdbx_strand_id
1 'polypeptide(L)'
;MIGRRCRGVLQSTFNAGDCSACSLIPSQLSNLVRNSQLDSESQNVAAKKATNKKSSTTKRTQVPNDELRWKCNPGCLKFETTDEIPLTNQIFGQTTAYEALTFGIECFARKQNVYVRGPRGSGRMTMVRHLLDELAPECDTKRDYCYVHNFERPDHPRLLTLPAGTGHDFRREMNDVAVFFEDGLAKALEAEPHQGNRKSLQEKLQQSVEKIAAPLDKELEANGMRLVSVQQGPASQAMILPVVNGEPVPVEQLAQLVSKEEAPAKQLEDYQAALPKYQKQMQETGQKINEIVRAGREELREFDQQIARDLALEVLEPVTKEYGGDDVKAFFEDVVNDLVENRLSPSEEPENFKGLYGVNVVLSQEDDGRRPVVIESTPSLLNLLGMVESKPGPGGMAISDYRGIRAGSLLRAANGFLVLDANDLIAEPGAWRSLMRTLRNQKLEIVPPEMGLMGQTVMTLPQSIDLNVRIILIGDAQTYYQLDHADPDFRELFKVLADFDSQLERNEQSLQQYAAVVSTLVRRESLPTFHRSAVGALAEHGARIVARRDRLTARFGRIADIAREAAYVSKGEMVTESHVHEAIRRTKDRASLPSRKFFEMVESRSIMVETDGDVVGQINGLAVMRAGALTYGFPARITASIGPGSAGLINIEGRAQMSGSIHTKGFQILGGLLRFLLRTDHPMAFSASIAFEQSYGGIDGDSASGAEIICLLSALTGVPIKQSMAITGAIDQHGHLEAIGGVNEKIEGFFDACNYFGLTGDQGVVVPKSNAGDLMLRNDIVGAAKDGKFRVHAVDNIYDAIELMTGVPAGQLDKNGAYPKGSLLAQAQEKVGEYWRKSLASPHTAQAAPAEEG
;
A
#
# COMPACT_ATOMS: atom_id res chain seq x y z
N MET A 1 6.36 4.25 43.82
CA MET A 1 5.31 4.82 44.70
C MET A 1 3.98 4.40 44.13
N ILE A 2 3.26 3.66 45.02
CA ILE A 2 1.78 3.53 45.05
C ILE A 2 1.14 2.91 43.79
N GLY A 3 0.49 1.76 43.80
CA GLY A 3 0.05 0.85 44.82
C GLY A 3 -1.31 0.25 44.50
N ARG A 4 -1.32 -1.05 44.38
CA ARG A 4 -2.36 -2.03 44.82
C ARG A 4 -3.86 -1.80 44.61
N ARG A 5 -4.46 -2.92 44.14
CA ARG A 5 -5.78 -3.50 44.47
C ARG A 5 -6.95 -3.15 43.53
N CYS A 6 -7.56 -4.17 42.89
CA CYS A 6 -8.67 -4.90 43.47
C CYS A 6 -8.95 -6.21 42.74
N ARG A 7 -9.05 -7.30 43.51
CA ARG A 7 -9.72 -8.58 43.22
C ARG A 7 -11.21 -8.44 43.54
N GLY A 8 -12.05 -9.20 42.82
CA GLY A 8 -13.42 -9.52 43.32
C GLY A 8 -14.32 -9.88 42.15
N VAL A 9 -14.48 -11.17 41.84
CA VAL A 9 -15.69 -11.98 42.07
C VAL A 9 -16.93 -11.50 41.33
N LEU A 10 -17.42 -12.35 40.38
CA LEU A 10 -18.83 -12.78 40.38
C LEU A 10 -19.02 -13.96 39.42
N GLN A 11 -19.27 -15.14 40.00
CA GLN A 11 -20.04 -16.23 39.42
C GLN A 11 -21.53 -15.84 39.41
N SER A 12 -22.22 -16.09 38.32
CA SER A 12 -23.63 -16.54 38.33
C SER A 12 -24.07 -16.96 36.96
N THR A 13 -24.27 -18.25 36.72
CA THR A 13 -25.51 -18.93 36.31
C THR A 13 -26.41 -18.17 35.31
N PHE A 14 -26.55 -18.73 34.11
CA PHE A 14 -27.86 -18.69 33.43
C PHE A 14 -28.15 -20.00 32.72
N ASN A 15 -29.39 -20.44 32.93
CA ASN A 15 -30.04 -21.65 32.51
C ASN A 15 -30.30 -21.74 30.99
N ALA A 16 -30.46 -22.98 30.57
CA ALA A 16 -31.02 -23.40 29.27
C ALA A 16 -32.46 -22.93 29.09
N GLY A 17 -32.82 -22.60 27.84
CA GLY A 17 -34.20 -22.33 27.43
C GLY A 17 -34.28 -22.08 25.92
N ASP A 18 -34.75 -23.10 25.18
CA ASP A 18 -35.49 -23.11 23.92
C ASP A 18 -35.16 -22.11 22.82
N CYS A 19 -34.62 -22.63 21.72
CA CYS A 19 -35.03 -22.20 20.38
C CYS A 19 -35.01 -23.37 19.39
N SER A 20 -36.17 -23.89 19.10
CA SER A 20 -36.53 -24.77 17.99
C SER A 20 -36.35 -24.05 16.67
N ALA A 21 -35.40 -24.45 15.81
CA ALA A 21 -35.47 -24.44 14.35
C ALA A 21 -34.10 -24.87 13.75
N CYS A 22 -33.95 -26.17 13.55
CA CYS A 22 -32.98 -26.71 12.57
C CYS A 22 -33.41 -28.14 12.25
N SER A 23 -34.37 -28.25 11.37
CA SER A 23 -34.60 -29.46 10.59
C SER A 23 -34.19 -29.15 9.18
N LEU A 24 -33.21 -29.89 8.68
CA LEU A 24 -32.93 -30.28 7.28
C LEU A 24 -31.42 -30.38 7.05
N ILE A 25 -30.85 -31.57 7.38
CA ILE A 25 -29.67 -32.10 6.68
C ILE A 25 -29.92 -33.60 6.49
N PRO A 26 -29.92 -34.12 5.26
CA PRO A 26 -30.06 -35.54 5.02
C PRO A 26 -28.73 -36.28 5.18
N SER A 27 -28.80 -37.34 5.99
CA SER A 27 -28.16 -38.64 5.86
C SER A 27 -27.12 -38.84 4.73
N GLN A 28 -25.84 -38.89 5.06
CA GLN A 28 -24.82 -39.74 4.47
C GLN A 28 -23.57 -39.82 5.39
N LEU A 29 -23.69 -40.47 6.52
CA LEU A 29 -22.57 -40.91 7.36
C LEU A 29 -22.99 -42.11 8.22
N SER A 30 -23.31 -43.19 7.56
CA SER A 30 -23.52 -44.48 8.22
C SER A 30 -23.05 -45.63 7.33
N ASN A 31 -21.72 -45.79 7.14
CA ASN A 31 -21.11 -47.01 6.65
C ASN A 31 -19.59 -47.00 6.89
N LEU A 32 -19.17 -46.91 8.13
CA LEU A 32 -17.78 -47.21 8.50
C LEU A 32 -17.63 -47.59 9.97
N VAL A 33 -18.58 -48.36 10.50
CA VAL A 33 -18.39 -49.12 11.75
C VAL A 33 -19.22 -50.39 11.66
N ARG A 34 -18.71 -51.42 10.98
CA ARG A 34 -19.04 -52.84 11.11
C ARG A 34 -18.07 -53.65 10.22
N ASN A 35 -17.01 -54.10 10.80
CA ASN A 35 -16.38 -55.41 10.49
C ASN A 35 -15.15 -55.58 11.38
N SER A 36 -15.38 -56.02 12.60
CA SER A 36 -14.39 -56.68 13.44
C SER A 36 -15.12 -57.71 14.30
N GLN A 37 -15.41 -58.84 13.69
CA GLN A 37 -15.65 -60.12 14.35
C GLN A 37 -15.82 -61.20 13.29
N LEU A 38 -15.10 -62.32 13.51
CA LEU A 38 -14.98 -63.60 12.75
C LEU A 38 -13.70 -63.63 11.91
N ASP A 39 -12.67 -64.47 12.14
CA ASP A 39 -12.68 -65.85 12.52
C ASP A 39 -11.31 -66.26 13.09
N SER A 40 -11.32 -66.87 14.21
CA SER A 40 -10.31 -67.82 14.66
C SER A 40 -10.55 -69.14 13.95
N GLU A 41 -9.57 -69.63 13.19
CA GLU A 41 -9.26 -71.08 12.98
C GLU A 41 -8.29 -71.24 11.80
N SER A 42 -7.11 -71.70 12.06
CA SER A 42 -6.47 -72.88 11.58
C SER A 42 -4.95 -72.79 11.71
N GLN A 43 -4.49 -73.59 12.60
CA GLN A 43 -3.10 -73.99 12.82
C GLN A 43 -2.56 -74.82 11.63
N ASN A 44 -1.25 -74.72 11.50
CA ASN A 44 -0.33 -75.63 10.75
C ASN A 44 -0.11 -75.31 9.28
N VAL A 45 1.15 -74.91 8.93
CA VAL A 45 2.07 -75.74 8.21
C VAL A 45 3.37 -74.97 7.88
N ALA A 46 4.47 -75.62 8.16
CA ALA A 46 5.80 -75.46 7.56
C ALA A 46 6.67 -74.25 7.98
N ALA A 47 7.55 -74.57 8.92
CA ALA A 47 8.84 -73.89 9.10
C ALA A 47 9.66 -73.90 7.81
N LYS A 48 9.52 -72.88 6.99
CA LYS A 48 10.57 -72.49 6.03
C LYS A 48 11.47 -71.49 6.74
N LYS A 49 12.77 -71.92 6.94
CA LYS A 49 13.88 -71.08 7.29
C LYS A 49 13.94 -69.82 6.35
N ALA A 50 13.25 -68.77 6.64
CA ALA A 50 13.51 -67.47 6.04
C ALA A 50 14.76 -66.96 6.74
N THR A 51 15.88 -66.99 6.11
CA THR A 51 17.08 -66.25 6.44
C THR A 51 16.69 -64.76 6.28
N ASN A 52 16.27 -64.17 7.39
CA ASN A 52 16.04 -62.70 7.52
C ASN A 52 17.41 -62.04 7.37
N LYS A 53 17.81 -61.70 6.14
CA LYS A 53 18.85 -60.71 5.90
C LYS A 53 18.27 -59.38 6.42
N LYS A 54 18.58 -59.03 7.67
CA LYS A 54 18.36 -57.67 8.19
C LYS A 54 19.04 -56.74 7.22
N SER A 55 18.27 -55.98 6.42
CA SER A 55 18.74 -54.85 5.62
C SER A 55 19.44 -53.89 6.60
N SER A 56 20.69 -53.52 6.35
CA SER A 56 21.41 -52.55 7.19
C SER A 56 20.62 -51.22 7.22
N THR A 57 20.65 -50.51 8.34
CA THR A 57 20.01 -49.19 8.49
C THR A 57 20.33 -48.28 7.32
N THR A 58 21.57 -48.33 6.84
CA THR A 58 22.05 -47.57 5.68
C THR A 58 21.20 -47.80 4.42
N LYS A 59 20.82 -49.04 4.09
CA LYS A 59 19.98 -49.34 2.91
C LYS A 59 18.51 -48.95 3.11
N ARG A 60 18.04 -49.04 4.34
CA ARG A 60 16.62 -48.71 4.68
C ARG A 60 16.36 -47.18 4.66
N THR A 61 17.35 -46.35 5.05
CA THR A 61 17.22 -44.90 5.21
C THR A 61 17.70 -44.14 4.00
N GLN A 62 18.45 -44.73 3.08
CA GLN A 62 18.98 -44.05 1.90
C GLN A 62 17.82 -43.60 0.98
N VAL A 63 17.80 -42.31 0.65
CA VAL A 63 16.85 -41.73 -0.32
C VAL A 63 17.19 -42.26 -1.72
N PRO A 64 16.22 -42.79 -2.49
CA PRO A 64 16.42 -43.20 -3.88
C PRO A 64 16.96 -42.03 -4.73
N ASN A 65 17.87 -42.33 -5.67
CA ASN A 65 18.55 -41.33 -6.48
C ASN A 65 17.61 -40.53 -7.38
N ASP A 66 16.48 -41.09 -7.79
CA ASP A 66 15.41 -40.45 -8.55
C ASP A 66 14.54 -39.49 -7.70
N GLU A 67 14.59 -39.66 -6.38
CA GLU A 67 13.90 -38.78 -5.43
C GLU A 67 14.72 -37.60 -4.93
N LEU A 68 16.01 -37.53 -5.28
CA LEU A 68 16.88 -36.39 -4.91
C LEU A 68 16.54 -35.08 -5.68
N ARG A 69 15.90 -35.24 -6.84
CA ARG A 69 15.48 -34.13 -7.69
C ARG A 69 14.33 -34.55 -8.58
N TRP A 70 13.26 -33.78 -8.61
CA TRP A 70 12.26 -33.93 -9.65
C TRP A 70 12.79 -33.42 -10.99
N LYS A 71 12.63 -34.19 -12.05
CA LYS A 71 12.86 -33.80 -13.44
C LYS A 71 11.56 -33.72 -14.21
N CYS A 72 11.36 -32.64 -14.94
CA CYS A 72 10.22 -32.50 -15.82
C CYS A 72 10.40 -33.39 -17.05
N ASN A 73 9.43 -34.31 -17.29
CA ASN A 73 9.38 -35.01 -18.56
C ASN A 73 8.87 -34.08 -19.65
N PRO A 74 9.68 -33.67 -20.64
CA PRO A 74 9.22 -32.76 -21.71
C PRO A 74 8.04 -33.32 -22.51
N GLY A 75 7.81 -34.63 -22.52
CA GLY A 75 6.68 -35.29 -23.17
C GLY A 75 5.31 -34.96 -22.54
N CYS A 76 5.28 -34.45 -21.29
CA CYS A 76 4.05 -33.97 -20.67
C CYS A 76 3.59 -32.59 -21.21
N LEU A 77 4.47 -31.87 -21.90
CA LEU A 77 4.17 -30.62 -22.53
C LEU A 77 3.69 -30.85 -23.97
N LYS A 78 2.45 -30.43 -24.29
CA LYS A 78 1.74 -30.75 -25.55
C LYS A 78 2.10 -29.80 -26.70
N PHE A 79 3.31 -29.26 -26.70
CA PHE A 79 3.86 -28.38 -27.75
C PHE A 79 5.34 -28.70 -27.93
N GLU A 80 5.92 -28.30 -29.04
CA GLU A 80 7.35 -28.40 -29.29
C GLU A 80 8.07 -27.10 -28.99
N THR A 81 7.45 -25.97 -29.37
CA THR A 81 7.99 -24.64 -29.14
C THR A 81 6.95 -23.67 -28.57
N THR A 82 7.40 -22.60 -27.94
CA THR A 82 6.52 -21.55 -27.38
C THR A 82 5.68 -20.83 -28.43
N ASP A 83 6.03 -20.91 -29.72
CA ASP A 83 5.27 -20.27 -30.79
C ASP A 83 3.91 -20.95 -31.05
N GLU A 84 3.77 -22.23 -30.70
CA GLU A 84 2.54 -23.00 -30.82
C GLU A 84 1.51 -22.67 -29.71
N ILE A 85 1.92 -21.96 -28.66
CA ILE A 85 1.06 -21.67 -27.51
C ILE A 85 0.34 -20.36 -27.72
N PRO A 86 -1.00 -20.28 -27.62
CA PRO A 86 -1.73 -19.03 -27.74
C PRO A 86 -1.35 -18.04 -26.62
N LEU A 87 -1.40 -16.74 -26.94
CA LEU A 87 -1.25 -15.70 -25.92
C LEU A 87 -2.37 -15.82 -24.89
N THR A 88 -2.01 -15.73 -23.65
CA THR A 88 -2.98 -15.67 -22.54
C THR A 88 -2.64 -14.52 -21.61
N ASN A 89 -3.65 -13.79 -21.22
CA ASN A 89 -3.57 -12.79 -20.15
C ASN A 89 -4.06 -13.37 -18.82
N GLN A 90 -4.54 -14.63 -18.83
CA GLN A 90 -5.02 -15.28 -17.62
C GLN A 90 -3.85 -15.61 -16.68
N ILE A 91 -4.02 -15.26 -15.42
CA ILE A 91 -3.12 -15.66 -14.33
C ILE A 91 -3.74 -16.88 -13.66
N PHE A 92 -3.00 -17.95 -13.68
CA PHE A 92 -3.47 -19.25 -13.27
C PHE A 92 -3.06 -19.62 -11.85
N GLY A 93 -3.81 -20.53 -11.22
CA GLY A 93 -3.48 -21.08 -9.90
C GLY A 93 -3.71 -20.13 -8.73
N GLN A 94 -4.42 -19.02 -8.96
CA GLN A 94 -4.79 -18.03 -7.95
C GLN A 94 -6.32 -17.91 -7.80
N THR A 95 -7.01 -19.08 -7.75
CA THR A 95 -8.48 -19.14 -7.83
C THR A 95 -9.16 -18.28 -6.77
N THR A 96 -8.73 -18.38 -5.51
CA THR A 96 -9.29 -17.61 -4.41
C THR A 96 -9.06 -16.11 -4.58
N ALA A 97 -7.87 -15.71 -5.04
CA ALA A 97 -7.57 -14.30 -5.31
C ALA A 97 -8.38 -13.76 -6.50
N TYR A 98 -8.55 -14.57 -7.54
CA TYR A 98 -9.39 -14.26 -8.69
C TYR A 98 -10.85 -14.04 -8.28
N GLU A 99 -11.45 -14.99 -7.54
CA GLU A 99 -12.82 -14.87 -7.02
C GLU A 99 -13.02 -13.65 -6.13
N ALA A 100 -12.06 -13.37 -5.24
CA ALA A 100 -12.11 -12.19 -4.37
C ALA A 100 -12.01 -10.88 -5.16
N LEU A 101 -11.14 -10.82 -6.18
CA LEU A 101 -11.03 -9.65 -7.07
C LEU A 101 -12.29 -9.46 -7.91
N THR A 102 -12.84 -10.53 -8.49
CA THR A 102 -14.10 -10.51 -9.24
C THR A 102 -15.20 -9.93 -8.37
N PHE A 103 -15.39 -10.46 -7.16
CA PHE A 103 -16.36 -9.91 -6.21
C PHE A 103 -16.10 -8.43 -5.90
N GLY A 104 -14.84 -8.05 -5.65
CA GLY A 104 -14.47 -6.68 -5.32
C GLY A 104 -14.70 -5.68 -6.47
N ILE A 105 -14.64 -6.14 -7.72
CA ILE A 105 -14.88 -5.33 -8.93
C ILE A 105 -16.38 -5.25 -9.23
N GLU A 106 -17.09 -6.36 -9.27
CA GLU A 106 -18.51 -6.42 -9.61
C GLU A 106 -19.41 -5.82 -8.51
N CYS A 107 -19.11 -6.09 -7.24
CA CYS A 107 -19.86 -5.58 -6.10
C CYS A 107 -19.46 -4.14 -5.76
N PHE A 108 -19.97 -3.15 -6.50
CA PHE A 108 -19.65 -1.73 -6.28
C PHE A 108 -20.41 -1.11 -5.08
N ALA A 109 -20.53 -1.85 -3.98
CA ALA A 109 -21.13 -1.36 -2.74
C ALA A 109 -20.13 -0.52 -1.92
N ARG A 110 -20.60 0.41 -1.11
CA ARG A 110 -19.77 1.29 -0.28
C ARG A 110 -18.86 0.50 0.67
N LYS A 111 -17.64 1.00 0.93
CA LYS A 111 -16.66 0.40 1.87
C LYS A 111 -16.21 -1.03 1.52
N GLN A 112 -16.34 -1.46 0.27
CA GLN A 112 -15.85 -2.76 -0.21
C GLN A 112 -14.52 -2.60 -0.95
N ASN A 113 -13.60 -1.74 -0.44
CA ASN A 113 -12.28 -1.62 -1.04
C ASN A 113 -11.51 -2.94 -0.93
N VAL A 114 -10.60 -3.14 -1.87
CA VAL A 114 -9.86 -4.39 -2.04
C VAL A 114 -8.42 -4.21 -1.62
N TYR A 115 -7.90 -5.13 -0.82
CA TYR A 115 -6.46 -5.29 -0.61
C TYR A 115 -5.97 -6.52 -1.36
N VAL A 116 -5.01 -6.36 -2.25
CA VAL A 116 -4.39 -7.44 -3.03
C VAL A 116 -3.07 -7.80 -2.39
N ARG A 117 -3.10 -8.87 -1.59
CA ARG A 117 -1.96 -9.35 -0.81
C ARG A 117 -1.18 -10.41 -1.58
N GLY A 118 0.14 -10.35 -1.55
CA GLY A 118 0.98 -11.40 -2.10
C GLY A 118 2.42 -10.96 -2.37
N PRO A 119 3.32 -11.88 -2.72
CA PRO A 119 4.71 -11.55 -3.00
C PRO A 119 4.88 -10.78 -4.31
N ARG A 120 5.93 -9.97 -4.41
CA ARG A 120 6.30 -9.30 -5.66
C ARG A 120 6.58 -10.32 -6.76
N GLY A 121 6.12 -10.04 -7.98
CA GLY A 121 6.29 -10.90 -9.15
C GLY A 121 5.29 -12.05 -9.26
N SER A 122 4.21 -12.09 -8.44
CA SER A 122 3.12 -13.07 -8.53
C SER A 122 2.01 -12.70 -9.53
N GLY A 123 2.15 -11.62 -10.29
CA GLY A 123 1.17 -11.21 -11.29
C GLY A 123 -0.01 -10.38 -10.77
N ARG A 124 0.03 -9.89 -9.53
CA ARG A 124 -1.05 -9.12 -8.89
C ARG A 124 -1.57 -7.97 -9.77
N MET A 125 -0.67 -7.06 -10.18
CA MET A 125 -1.03 -5.91 -11.02
C MET A 125 -1.60 -6.34 -12.38
N THR A 126 -1.06 -7.41 -12.97
CA THR A 126 -1.53 -7.93 -14.26
C THR A 126 -2.96 -8.47 -14.15
N MET A 127 -3.27 -9.21 -13.08
CA MET A 127 -4.62 -9.72 -12.84
C MET A 127 -5.60 -8.59 -12.56
N VAL A 128 -5.22 -7.62 -11.73
CA VAL A 128 -6.07 -6.45 -11.42
C VAL A 128 -6.42 -5.69 -12.71
N ARG A 129 -5.44 -5.40 -13.57
CA ARG A 129 -5.70 -4.73 -14.86
C ARG A 129 -6.62 -5.54 -15.75
N HIS A 130 -6.32 -6.82 -15.93
CA HIS A 130 -7.13 -7.69 -16.78
C HIS A 130 -8.59 -7.77 -16.32
N LEU A 131 -8.81 -7.95 -15.02
CA LEU A 131 -10.16 -8.04 -14.47
C LEU A 131 -10.90 -6.69 -14.52
N LEU A 132 -10.21 -5.57 -14.32
CA LEU A 132 -10.81 -4.25 -14.49
C LEU A 132 -11.22 -3.98 -15.94
N ASP A 133 -10.38 -4.40 -16.90
CA ASP A 133 -10.69 -4.25 -18.34
C ASP A 133 -11.87 -5.15 -18.78
N GLU A 134 -12.04 -6.32 -18.15
CA GLU A 134 -13.04 -7.32 -18.54
C GLU A 134 -14.37 -7.18 -17.77
N LEU A 135 -14.31 -6.92 -16.47
CA LEU A 135 -15.45 -7.06 -15.55
C LEU A 135 -15.95 -5.74 -14.96
N ALA A 136 -15.26 -4.60 -15.21
CA ALA A 136 -15.70 -3.34 -14.62
C ALA A 136 -17.15 -3.02 -15.03
N PRO A 137 -18.10 -2.91 -14.07
CA PRO A 137 -19.51 -2.66 -14.39
C PRO A 137 -19.69 -1.30 -15.07
N GLU A 138 -20.75 -1.16 -15.88
CA GLU A 138 -21.13 0.11 -16.51
C GLU A 138 -21.41 1.21 -15.48
N CYS A 139 -21.27 2.46 -15.89
CA CYS A 139 -21.41 3.63 -15.02
C CYS A 139 -22.30 4.70 -15.67
N ASP A 140 -23.56 4.76 -15.24
CA ASP A 140 -24.53 5.77 -15.68
C ASP A 140 -24.45 7.10 -14.88
N THR A 141 -23.54 7.18 -13.89
CA THR A 141 -23.47 8.29 -12.94
C THR A 141 -22.21 9.14 -13.07
N LYS A 142 -21.56 9.10 -14.23
CA LYS A 142 -20.42 9.99 -14.52
C LYS A 142 -20.88 11.45 -14.49
N ARG A 143 -20.01 12.32 -14.01
CA ARG A 143 -20.26 13.76 -13.89
C ARG A 143 -19.00 14.54 -14.22
N ASP A 144 -19.19 15.72 -14.79
CA ASP A 144 -18.15 16.73 -14.89
C ASP A 144 -18.17 17.60 -13.63
N TYR A 145 -17.00 17.98 -13.15
CA TYR A 145 -16.83 18.78 -11.95
C TYR A 145 -16.19 20.12 -12.30
N CYS A 146 -16.89 21.20 -12.00
CA CYS A 146 -16.47 22.54 -12.31
C CYS A 146 -16.44 23.40 -11.03
N TYR A 147 -15.46 24.27 -10.90
CA TYR A 147 -15.47 25.31 -9.87
C TYR A 147 -15.70 26.67 -10.50
N VAL A 148 -16.49 27.47 -9.79
CA VAL A 148 -16.83 28.84 -10.14
C VAL A 148 -16.56 29.77 -8.97
N HIS A 149 -16.53 31.07 -9.26
CA HIS A 149 -16.41 32.09 -8.24
C HIS A 149 -17.60 32.04 -7.26
N ASN A 150 -17.32 32.29 -6.00
CA ASN A 150 -18.34 32.45 -4.97
C ASN A 150 -18.39 33.93 -4.55
N PHE A 151 -19.46 34.61 -4.88
CA PHE A 151 -19.60 36.05 -4.68
C PHE A 151 -19.72 36.43 -3.20
N GLU A 152 -20.28 35.57 -2.35
CA GLU A 152 -20.37 35.79 -0.91
C GLU A 152 -19.03 35.51 -0.21
N ARG A 153 -18.33 34.44 -0.65
CA ARG A 153 -17.09 33.97 -0.03
C ARG A 153 -16.05 33.59 -1.11
N PRO A 154 -15.31 34.59 -1.64
CA PRO A 154 -14.34 34.37 -2.74
C PRO A 154 -13.24 33.35 -2.41
N ASP A 155 -12.92 33.19 -1.11
CA ASP A 155 -11.99 32.19 -0.58
C ASP A 155 -12.54 30.76 -0.59
N HIS A 156 -13.85 30.57 -0.84
CA HIS A 156 -14.55 29.27 -0.89
C HIS A 156 -15.25 29.08 -2.24
N PRO A 157 -14.51 28.76 -3.32
CA PRO A 157 -15.08 28.49 -4.64
C PRO A 157 -16.21 27.49 -4.59
N ARG A 158 -17.27 27.75 -5.36
CA ARG A 158 -18.47 26.92 -5.44
C ARG A 158 -18.29 25.78 -6.44
N LEU A 159 -18.73 24.59 -6.08
CA LEU A 159 -18.75 23.41 -6.96
C LEU A 159 -20.02 23.39 -7.78
N LEU A 160 -19.88 23.17 -9.11
CA LEU A 160 -20.97 22.81 -10.00
C LEU A 160 -20.75 21.39 -10.52
N THR A 161 -21.83 20.61 -10.57
CA THR A 161 -21.82 19.23 -11.07
C THR A 161 -22.67 19.13 -12.33
N LEU A 162 -22.05 18.82 -13.45
CA LEU A 162 -22.67 18.76 -14.77
C LEU A 162 -22.76 17.32 -15.30
N PRO A 163 -23.62 17.02 -16.30
CA PRO A 163 -23.57 15.76 -17.02
C PRO A 163 -22.18 15.51 -17.63
N ALA A 164 -21.78 14.24 -17.75
CA ALA A 164 -20.47 13.87 -18.27
C ALA A 164 -20.26 14.43 -19.71
N GLY A 165 -19.06 14.92 -19.98
CA GLY A 165 -18.65 15.44 -21.29
C GLY A 165 -19.12 16.85 -21.62
N THR A 166 -19.93 17.49 -20.78
CA THR A 166 -20.54 18.81 -21.07
C THR A 166 -19.77 19.99 -20.49
N GLY A 167 -18.81 19.75 -19.58
CA GLY A 167 -18.14 20.83 -18.86
C GLY A 167 -17.34 21.80 -19.73
N HIS A 168 -16.75 21.31 -20.84
CA HIS A 168 -15.99 22.16 -21.74
C HIS A 168 -16.89 23.08 -22.59
N ASP A 169 -18.06 22.60 -23.00
CA ASP A 169 -19.06 23.39 -23.72
C ASP A 169 -19.67 24.43 -22.78
N PHE A 170 -20.06 24.03 -21.58
CA PHE A 170 -20.52 24.97 -20.54
C PHE A 170 -19.50 26.10 -20.28
N ARG A 171 -18.20 25.76 -20.15
CA ARG A 171 -17.15 26.79 -20.00
C ARG A 171 -17.08 27.74 -21.18
N ARG A 172 -17.25 27.24 -22.42
CA ARG A 172 -17.24 28.07 -23.63
C ARG A 172 -18.43 29.04 -23.61
N GLU A 173 -19.63 28.54 -23.36
CA GLU A 173 -20.85 29.36 -23.29
C GLU A 173 -20.76 30.42 -22.18
N MET A 174 -20.29 30.04 -20.98
CA MET A 174 -20.08 31.03 -19.91
C MET A 174 -19.01 32.10 -20.22
N ASN A 175 -18.00 31.75 -21.01
CA ASN A 175 -17.06 32.75 -21.51
C ASN A 175 -17.73 33.71 -22.52
N ASP A 176 -18.64 33.21 -23.38
CA ASP A 176 -19.39 34.04 -24.33
C ASP A 176 -20.38 34.95 -23.58
N VAL A 177 -21.04 34.46 -22.52
CA VAL A 177 -21.85 35.27 -21.60
C VAL A 177 -21.02 36.36 -20.93
N ALA A 178 -19.81 36.02 -20.43
CA ALA A 178 -18.92 37.01 -19.81
C ALA A 178 -18.48 38.12 -20.79
N VAL A 179 -18.20 37.77 -22.05
CA VAL A 179 -17.92 38.74 -23.12
C VAL A 179 -19.12 39.63 -23.41
N PHE A 180 -20.33 39.08 -23.44
CA PHE A 180 -21.55 39.86 -23.60
C PHE A 180 -21.74 40.86 -22.45
N PHE A 181 -21.51 40.48 -21.21
CA PHE A 181 -21.58 41.37 -20.05
C PHE A 181 -20.50 42.46 -20.09
N GLU A 182 -19.31 42.18 -20.62
CA GLU A 182 -18.19 43.12 -20.75
C GLU A 182 -18.48 44.18 -21.83
N ASP A 183 -18.86 43.75 -23.04
CA ASP A 183 -18.93 44.60 -24.26
C ASP A 183 -20.34 44.81 -24.78
N GLY A 184 -21.25 43.83 -24.55
CA GLY A 184 -22.59 43.81 -25.16
C GLY A 184 -23.66 44.49 -24.29
N LEU A 185 -23.59 44.36 -22.95
CA LEU A 185 -24.62 44.87 -22.07
C LEU A 185 -24.80 46.37 -22.15
N ALA A 186 -23.69 47.14 -22.12
CA ALA A 186 -23.73 48.57 -22.26
C ALA A 186 -24.42 49.02 -23.55
N LYS A 187 -24.12 48.37 -24.68
CA LYS A 187 -24.75 48.62 -25.96
C LYS A 187 -26.25 48.24 -25.99
N ALA A 188 -26.61 47.16 -25.32
CA ALA A 188 -28.01 46.72 -25.20
C ALA A 188 -28.85 47.69 -24.35
N LEU A 189 -28.27 48.23 -23.26
CA LEU A 189 -28.91 49.24 -22.43
C LEU A 189 -29.10 50.57 -23.19
N GLU A 190 -28.25 50.91 -24.16
CA GLU A 190 -28.35 52.10 -25.01
C GLU A 190 -29.26 51.90 -26.25
N ALA A 191 -29.68 50.66 -26.53
CA ALA A 191 -30.55 50.38 -27.66
C ALA A 191 -32.03 50.71 -27.38
N GLU A 192 -32.82 51.00 -28.48
CA GLU A 192 -34.28 51.11 -28.40
C GLU A 192 -34.92 49.73 -28.10
N PRO A 193 -35.97 49.68 -27.23
CA PRO A 193 -36.75 50.79 -26.66
C PRO A 193 -36.23 51.35 -25.28
N HIS A 194 -35.13 50.83 -24.76
CA HIS A 194 -34.64 51.12 -23.42
C HIS A 194 -34.16 52.56 -23.34
N GLN A 195 -33.44 53.06 -24.35
CA GLN A 195 -33.02 54.44 -24.43
C GLN A 195 -34.19 55.44 -24.43
N GLY A 196 -35.30 55.12 -25.17
CA GLY A 196 -36.51 55.94 -25.16
C GLY A 196 -37.17 56.05 -23.81
N ASN A 197 -37.27 54.91 -23.09
CA ASN A 197 -37.87 54.88 -21.75
C ASN A 197 -37.02 55.63 -20.72
N ARG A 198 -35.70 55.45 -20.74
CA ARG A 198 -34.73 56.16 -19.88
C ARG A 198 -34.77 57.66 -20.10
N LYS A 199 -34.84 58.11 -21.33
CA LYS A 199 -34.98 59.51 -21.72
C LYS A 199 -36.29 60.07 -21.21
N SER A 200 -37.37 59.34 -21.36
CA SER A 200 -38.67 59.75 -20.78
C SER A 200 -38.66 59.96 -19.26
N LEU A 201 -37.97 59.08 -18.52
CA LEU A 201 -37.78 59.21 -17.10
C LEU A 201 -36.92 60.41 -16.74
N GLN A 202 -35.82 60.67 -17.49
CA GLN A 202 -34.99 61.88 -17.32
C GLN A 202 -35.77 63.16 -17.58
N GLU A 203 -36.58 63.19 -18.65
CA GLU A 203 -37.44 64.36 -18.98
C GLU A 203 -38.47 64.57 -17.88
N LYS A 204 -39.11 63.55 -17.31
CA LYS A 204 -40.01 63.64 -16.14
C LYS A 204 -39.31 64.21 -14.90
N LEU A 205 -38.08 63.74 -14.61
CA LEU A 205 -37.28 64.25 -13.52
C LEU A 205 -36.97 65.78 -13.70
N GLN A 206 -36.54 66.16 -14.91
CA GLN A 206 -36.25 67.54 -15.27
C GLN A 206 -37.49 68.43 -15.13
N GLN A 207 -38.65 67.97 -15.66
CA GLN A 207 -39.91 68.65 -15.48
C GLN A 207 -40.35 68.82 -14.00
N SER A 208 -40.03 67.77 -13.16
CA SER A 208 -40.35 67.85 -11.74
C SER A 208 -39.52 68.89 -10.97
N VAL A 209 -38.21 68.91 -11.35
CA VAL A 209 -37.26 69.92 -10.81
C VAL A 209 -37.71 71.33 -11.24
N GLU A 210 -38.06 71.52 -12.54
CA GLU A 210 -38.46 72.79 -13.11
C GLU A 210 -39.77 73.32 -12.49
N LYS A 211 -40.76 72.41 -12.24
CA LYS A 211 -42.00 72.79 -11.51
C LYS A 211 -41.79 73.34 -10.12
N ILE A 212 -40.74 72.89 -9.43
CA ILE A 212 -40.42 73.34 -8.05
C ILE A 212 -39.56 74.63 -8.09
N ALA A 213 -38.67 74.75 -9.08
CA ALA A 213 -37.82 75.92 -9.21
C ALA A 213 -38.55 77.14 -9.78
N ALA A 214 -39.46 76.98 -10.77
CA ALA A 214 -40.18 78.10 -11.46
C ALA A 214 -40.98 79.06 -10.58
N PRO A 215 -41.61 78.59 -9.49
CA PRO A 215 -42.33 79.58 -8.60
C PRO A 215 -41.34 80.56 -7.92
N LEU A 216 -40.18 80.01 -7.49
CA LEU A 216 -39.18 80.93 -6.84
C LEU A 216 -38.52 81.87 -7.85
N ASP A 217 -38.24 81.38 -9.05
CA ASP A 217 -37.65 82.18 -10.14
C ASP A 217 -38.60 83.33 -10.50
N LYS A 218 -39.91 83.05 -10.67
CA LYS A 218 -40.92 84.09 -10.96
C LYS A 218 -41.05 85.08 -9.83
N GLU A 219 -41.02 84.65 -8.55
CA GLU A 219 -41.12 85.57 -7.40
C GLU A 219 -39.85 86.41 -7.30
N LEU A 220 -38.67 85.88 -7.59
CA LEU A 220 -37.42 86.61 -7.64
C LEU A 220 -37.47 87.69 -8.76
N GLU A 221 -37.89 87.28 -9.97
CA GLU A 221 -37.95 88.16 -11.15
C GLU A 221 -38.96 89.31 -10.88
N ALA A 222 -40.12 89.07 -10.30
CA ALA A 222 -41.13 89.98 -9.95
C ALA A 222 -40.62 91.03 -8.94
N ASN A 223 -39.57 90.69 -8.16
CA ASN A 223 -38.95 91.58 -7.18
C ASN A 223 -37.57 92.14 -7.61
N GLY A 224 -37.25 92.08 -8.90
CA GLY A 224 -36.03 92.61 -9.47
C GLY A 224 -34.76 91.84 -9.09
N MET A 225 -34.86 90.55 -8.80
CA MET A 225 -33.79 89.65 -8.44
C MET A 225 -33.73 88.43 -9.38
N ARG A 226 -32.58 87.86 -9.51
CA ARG A 226 -32.39 86.57 -10.31
C ARG A 226 -31.45 85.67 -9.63
N LEU A 227 -31.78 84.35 -9.72
CA LEU A 227 -30.87 83.29 -9.28
C LEU A 227 -29.80 83.03 -10.36
N VAL A 228 -28.55 83.22 -9.99
CA VAL A 228 -27.43 82.99 -10.87
C VAL A 228 -26.48 81.97 -10.24
N SER A 229 -26.02 81.00 -11.09
CA SER A 229 -24.99 80.01 -10.70
C SER A 229 -23.63 80.67 -10.87
N VAL A 230 -22.91 80.89 -9.79
CA VAL A 230 -21.55 81.37 -9.78
C VAL A 230 -20.58 80.24 -9.49
N GLN A 231 -19.60 80.09 -10.35
CA GLN A 231 -18.57 79.03 -10.19
C GLN A 231 -17.49 79.55 -9.26
N GLN A 232 -17.40 79.08 -8.03
CA GLN A 232 -16.32 79.31 -7.09
C GLN A 232 -15.50 78.10 -6.88
N GLY A 233 -14.37 77.90 -7.65
CA GLY A 233 -13.57 76.73 -7.60
C GLY A 233 -14.27 75.48 -8.20
N PRO A 234 -14.12 74.34 -7.64
CA PRO A 234 -14.79 73.15 -8.13
C PRO A 234 -16.28 73.01 -7.84
N ALA A 235 -16.82 73.96 -7.02
CA ALA A 235 -18.26 73.96 -6.66
C ALA A 235 -18.98 75.13 -7.31
N SER A 236 -20.19 74.87 -7.87
CA SER A 236 -21.11 75.86 -8.37
C SER A 236 -22.09 76.16 -7.27
N GLN A 237 -22.13 77.47 -6.86
CA GLN A 237 -23.04 78.00 -5.79
C GLN A 237 -24.10 78.92 -6.42
N ALA A 238 -25.38 78.58 -6.15
CA ALA A 238 -26.46 79.42 -6.55
C ALA A 238 -26.56 80.70 -5.65
N MET A 239 -26.53 81.86 -6.26
CA MET A 239 -26.60 83.14 -5.56
C MET A 239 -27.77 84.00 -6.12
N ILE A 240 -28.46 84.65 -5.22
CA ILE A 240 -29.54 85.63 -5.59
C ILE A 240 -28.90 86.96 -5.84
N LEU A 241 -28.92 87.39 -7.08
CA LEU A 241 -28.36 88.74 -7.46
C LEU A 241 -29.46 89.71 -7.87
N PRO A 242 -29.31 90.97 -7.54
CA PRO A 242 -30.18 92.04 -8.02
C PRO A 242 -30.02 92.27 -9.52
N VAL A 243 -31.14 92.62 -10.20
CA VAL A 243 -31.18 92.91 -11.64
C VAL A 243 -31.19 94.35 -11.88
N VAL A 244 -30.23 94.91 -12.63
CA VAL A 244 -30.17 96.29 -13.04
C VAL A 244 -30.12 96.29 -14.58
N ASN A 245 -31.10 97.09 -15.20
CA ASN A 245 -31.26 97.12 -16.65
C ASN A 245 -31.38 95.78 -17.38
N GLY A 246 -32.00 94.79 -16.65
CA GLY A 246 -32.20 93.45 -17.21
C GLY A 246 -31.05 92.41 -17.00
N GLU A 247 -29.92 92.86 -16.45
CA GLU A 247 -28.77 92.00 -16.17
C GLU A 247 -28.53 91.84 -14.63
N PRO A 248 -28.20 90.58 -14.16
CA PRO A 248 -27.83 90.36 -12.77
C PRO A 248 -26.49 90.96 -12.48
N VAL A 249 -26.37 91.72 -11.41
CA VAL A 249 -25.10 92.40 -11.04
C VAL A 249 -24.70 92.04 -9.62
N PRO A 250 -23.43 91.91 -9.27
CA PRO A 250 -22.95 91.67 -7.89
C PRO A 250 -23.37 92.82 -6.96
N VAL A 251 -23.65 92.49 -5.69
CA VAL A 251 -24.12 93.47 -4.69
C VAL A 251 -23.19 94.65 -4.53
N GLU A 252 -21.84 94.31 -4.60
CA GLU A 252 -20.80 95.36 -4.54
C GLU A 252 -20.88 96.37 -5.72
N GLN A 253 -21.26 95.89 -6.86
CA GLN A 253 -21.41 96.69 -8.10
C GLN A 253 -22.69 97.53 -8.04
N LEU A 254 -23.78 96.91 -7.53
CA LEU A 254 -25.02 97.65 -7.28
C LEU A 254 -24.79 98.80 -6.27
N ALA A 255 -24.01 98.55 -5.20
CA ALA A 255 -23.68 99.61 -4.22
C ALA A 255 -22.84 100.73 -4.87
N GLN A 256 -21.96 100.44 -5.86
CA GLN A 256 -21.22 101.41 -6.64
C GLN A 256 -22.10 102.21 -7.59
N LEU A 257 -23.08 101.51 -8.25
CA LEU A 257 -24.03 102.20 -9.16
C LEU A 257 -24.96 103.15 -8.37
N VAL A 258 -25.36 102.86 -7.17
CA VAL A 258 -26.12 103.71 -6.29
C VAL A 258 -25.30 104.89 -5.81
N SER A 259 -24.00 104.65 -5.53
CA SER A 259 -23.12 105.80 -5.14
C SER A 259 -22.81 106.79 -6.25
N LYS A 260 -22.99 106.42 -7.52
CA LYS A 260 -22.82 107.19 -8.74
C LYS A 260 -24.13 107.84 -9.23
N GLU A 261 -25.25 107.63 -8.51
CA GLU A 261 -26.59 108.11 -8.92
C GLU A 261 -27.17 107.39 -10.18
N GLU A 262 -26.52 106.31 -10.64
CA GLU A 262 -26.94 105.54 -11.82
C GLU A 262 -28.01 104.46 -11.51
N ALA A 263 -28.29 104.17 -10.22
CA ALA A 263 -29.34 103.32 -9.75
C ALA A 263 -30.08 103.87 -8.53
N PRO A 264 -31.42 103.68 -8.34
CA PRO A 264 -32.14 104.19 -7.21
C PRO A 264 -31.69 103.61 -5.86
N ALA A 265 -31.40 104.43 -4.82
CA ALA A 265 -30.99 103.90 -3.49
C ALA A 265 -32.00 103.01 -2.87
N LYS A 266 -33.26 103.15 -3.18
CA LYS A 266 -34.34 102.21 -2.74
C LYS A 266 -34.20 100.84 -3.23
N GLN A 267 -33.59 100.56 -4.40
CA GLN A 267 -33.40 99.29 -4.97
C GLN A 267 -32.43 98.43 -4.14
N LEU A 268 -31.40 99.09 -3.55
CA LEU A 268 -30.43 98.35 -2.69
C LEU A 268 -31.06 98.07 -1.31
N GLU A 269 -31.87 98.92 -0.76
CA GLU A 269 -32.60 98.76 0.53
C GLU A 269 -33.65 97.67 0.38
N ASP A 270 -34.44 97.71 -0.68
CA ASP A 270 -35.45 96.62 -1.00
C ASP A 270 -34.79 95.26 -1.20
N TYR A 271 -33.66 95.19 -1.89
CA TYR A 271 -32.89 93.99 -2.06
C TYR A 271 -32.39 93.43 -0.73
N GLN A 272 -31.76 94.29 0.12
CA GLN A 272 -31.21 93.90 1.42
C GLN A 272 -32.31 93.41 2.41
N ALA A 273 -33.44 94.00 2.36
CA ALA A 273 -34.59 93.68 3.22
C ALA A 273 -35.24 92.33 2.77
N ALA A 274 -35.26 92.04 1.45
CA ALA A 274 -35.89 90.88 0.90
C ALA A 274 -34.93 89.64 0.86
N LEU A 275 -33.64 89.91 0.84
CA LEU A 275 -32.63 88.85 0.69
C LEU A 275 -32.76 87.68 1.71
N PRO A 276 -32.93 87.92 3.04
CA PRO A 276 -33.03 86.83 4.02
C PRO A 276 -34.24 85.92 3.79
N LYS A 277 -35.36 86.48 3.35
CA LYS A 277 -36.58 85.73 3.03
C LYS A 277 -36.30 84.81 1.84
N TYR A 278 -35.73 85.40 0.77
CA TYR A 278 -35.47 84.54 -0.46
C TYR A 278 -34.31 83.59 -0.29
N GLN A 279 -33.32 83.91 0.52
CA GLN A 279 -32.30 82.92 0.88
C GLN A 279 -32.90 81.68 1.61
N LYS A 280 -33.82 81.89 2.54
CA LYS A 280 -34.53 80.82 3.21
C LYS A 280 -35.40 80.05 2.24
N GLN A 281 -36.19 80.71 1.38
CA GLN A 281 -36.94 80.00 0.33
C GLN A 281 -36.07 79.23 -0.68
N MET A 282 -34.93 79.81 -1.06
CA MET A 282 -33.94 79.18 -1.91
C MET A 282 -33.41 77.86 -1.24
N GLN A 283 -33.11 77.99 0.09
CA GLN A 283 -32.65 76.82 0.84
C GLN A 283 -33.72 75.73 0.93
N GLU A 284 -34.97 76.10 1.22
CA GLU A 284 -36.12 75.13 1.27
C GLU A 284 -36.42 74.53 -0.11
N THR A 285 -36.34 75.36 -1.17
CA THR A 285 -36.51 74.89 -2.57
C THR A 285 -35.38 73.97 -2.99
N GLY A 286 -34.11 74.31 -2.62
CA GLY A 286 -32.94 73.48 -2.86
C GLY A 286 -33.00 72.09 -2.17
N GLN A 287 -33.52 72.08 -0.92
CA GLN A 287 -33.75 70.82 -0.22
C GLN A 287 -34.76 69.93 -0.96
N LYS A 288 -35.90 70.49 -1.39
CA LYS A 288 -36.90 69.74 -2.17
C LYS A 288 -36.39 69.30 -3.52
N ILE A 289 -35.60 70.13 -4.22
CA ILE A 289 -34.95 69.76 -5.46
C ILE A 289 -33.97 68.53 -5.26
N ASN A 290 -33.14 68.65 -4.20
CA ASN A 290 -32.23 67.56 -3.85
C ASN A 290 -32.94 66.24 -3.51
N GLU A 291 -34.09 66.31 -2.80
CA GLU A 291 -34.90 65.12 -2.54
C GLU A 291 -35.46 64.48 -3.83
N ILE A 292 -35.99 65.32 -4.76
CA ILE A 292 -36.50 64.84 -6.04
C ILE A 292 -35.39 64.26 -6.96
N VAL A 293 -34.26 64.95 -7.01
CA VAL A 293 -33.11 64.49 -7.80
C VAL A 293 -32.61 63.19 -7.23
N ARG A 294 -32.55 63.02 -5.91
CA ARG A 294 -32.21 61.78 -5.25
C ARG A 294 -33.19 60.68 -5.59
N ALA A 295 -34.50 60.93 -5.43
CA ALA A 295 -35.56 59.96 -5.76
C ALA A 295 -35.57 59.57 -7.25
N GLY A 296 -35.41 60.55 -8.14
CA GLY A 296 -35.37 60.30 -9.58
C GLY A 296 -34.10 59.58 -10.04
N ARG A 297 -32.96 59.78 -9.36
CA ARG A 297 -31.78 59.00 -9.61
C ARG A 297 -31.94 57.54 -9.17
N GLU A 298 -32.64 57.32 -8.03
CA GLU A 298 -32.95 56.00 -7.56
C GLU A 298 -33.90 55.27 -8.52
N GLU A 299 -34.98 55.92 -9.00
CA GLU A 299 -35.87 55.40 -10.02
C GLU A 299 -35.18 55.04 -11.34
N LEU A 300 -34.25 55.88 -11.80
CA LEU A 300 -33.41 55.57 -12.98
C LEU A 300 -32.50 54.40 -12.73
N ARG A 301 -31.90 54.27 -11.56
CA ARG A 301 -31.06 53.18 -11.17
C ARG A 301 -31.85 51.87 -11.10
N GLU A 302 -33.00 51.86 -10.45
CA GLU A 302 -33.92 50.74 -10.40
C GLU A 302 -34.33 50.28 -11.81
N PHE A 303 -34.62 51.24 -12.69
CA PHE A 303 -34.95 50.95 -14.09
C PHE A 303 -33.76 50.32 -14.84
N ASP A 304 -32.56 50.87 -14.77
CA ASP A 304 -31.35 50.30 -15.39
C ASP A 304 -31.04 48.90 -14.83
N GLN A 305 -31.23 48.68 -13.52
CA GLN A 305 -31.05 47.41 -12.85
C GLN A 305 -32.07 46.37 -13.33
N GLN A 306 -33.36 46.75 -13.49
CA GLN A 306 -34.37 45.81 -13.95
C GLN A 306 -34.09 45.38 -15.40
N ILE A 307 -33.71 46.30 -16.29
CA ILE A 307 -33.39 45.96 -17.68
C ILE A 307 -32.16 45.11 -17.75
N ALA A 308 -31.11 45.43 -16.99
CA ALA A 308 -29.90 44.61 -16.96
C ALA A 308 -30.20 43.18 -16.46
N ARG A 309 -31.09 43.04 -15.47
CA ARG A 309 -31.55 41.74 -14.98
C ARG A 309 -32.31 40.97 -16.06
N ASP A 310 -33.24 41.61 -16.74
CA ASP A 310 -34.02 40.95 -17.80
C ASP A 310 -33.14 40.48 -18.97
N LEU A 311 -32.19 41.32 -19.42
CA LEU A 311 -31.21 41.01 -20.44
C LEU A 311 -30.25 39.88 -20.01
N ALA A 312 -29.79 39.91 -18.76
CA ALA A 312 -28.92 38.86 -18.23
C ALA A 312 -29.63 37.52 -18.17
N LEU A 313 -30.90 37.49 -17.73
CA LEU A 313 -31.72 36.26 -17.72
C LEU A 313 -32.01 35.75 -19.11
N GLU A 314 -32.26 36.62 -20.11
CA GLU A 314 -32.48 36.23 -21.51
C GLU A 314 -31.24 35.53 -22.07
N VAL A 315 -30.05 36.09 -21.83
CA VAL A 315 -28.77 35.47 -22.29
C VAL A 315 -28.45 34.16 -21.57
N LEU A 316 -28.81 34.04 -20.29
CA LEU A 316 -28.58 32.84 -19.48
C LEU A 316 -29.67 31.75 -19.69
N GLU A 317 -30.84 32.09 -20.24
CA GLU A 317 -31.93 31.12 -20.43
C GLU A 317 -31.55 29.90 -21.26
N PRO A 318 -30.87 30.00 -22.42
CA PRO A 318 -30.43 28.85 -23.18
C PRO A 318 -29.50 27.93 -22.37
N VAL A 319 -28.50 28.53 -21.68
CA VAL A 319 -27.54 27.81 -20.84
C VAL A 319 -28.24 27.11 -19.67
N THR A 320 -29.24 27.80 -19.07
CA THR A 320 -30.06 27.21 -18.00
C THR A 320 -30.90 26.03 -18.45
N LYS A 321 -31.41 26.06 -19.68
CA LYS A 321 -32.20 24.96 -20.25
C LYS A 321 -31.34 23.73 -20.55
N GLU A 322 -30.11 23.93 -20.96
CA GLU A 322 -29.19 22.85 -21.35
C GLU A 322 -28.51 22.21 -20.13
N TYR A 323 -28.05 23.01 -19.15
CA TYR A 323 -27.26 22.53 -18.03
C TYR A 323 -27.98 22.59 -16.67
N GLY A 324 -29.28 22.87 -16.64
CA GLY A 324 -30.14 23.32 -15.55
C GLY A 324 -30.25 22.48 -14.29
N GLY A 325 -29.15 22.15 -13.62
CA GLY A 325 -29.14 21.67 -12.23
C GLY A 325 -29.45 22.82 -11.23
N ASP A 326 -29.89 22.48 -10.01
CA ASP A 326 -30.19 23.48 -8.97
C ASP A 326 -28.94 24.29 -8.59
N ASP A 327 -27.74 23.67 -8.62
CA ASP A 327 -26.44 24.33 -8.38
C ASP A 327 -26.13 25.38 -9.45
N VAL A 328 -26.44 25.07 -10.74
CA VAL A 328 -26.20 25.96 -11.87
C VAL A 328 -27.15 27.15 -11.80
N LYS A 329 -28.44 26.92 -11.53
CA LYS A 329 -29.43 27.99 -11.37
C LYS A 329 -29.06 28.98 -10.25
N ALA A 330 -28.66 28.43 -9.10
CA ALA A 330 -28.23 29.26 -7.98
C ALA A 330 -26.95 30.06 -8.31
N PHE A 331 -26.01 29.50 -9.08
CA PHE A 331 -24.86 30.26 -9.56
C PHE A 331 -25.29 31.40 -10.52
N PHE A 332 -26.24 31.17 -11.42
CA PHE A 332 -26.75 32.19 -12.33
C PHE A 332 -27.49 33.33 -11.60
N GLU A 333 -28.25 32.99 -10.57
CA GLU A 333 -28.87 34.02 -9.68
C GLU A 333 -27.79 34.90 -9.04
N ASP A 334 -26.69 34.28 -8.55
CA ASP A 334 -25.56 35.02 -7.97
C ASP A 334 -24.87 35.93 -9.02
N VAL A 335 -24.65 35.40 -10.25
CA VAL A 335 -24.07 36.16 -11.38
C VAL A 335 -24.95 37.36 -11.74
N VAL A 336 -26.27 37.17 -11.84
CA VAL A 336 -27.21 38.25 -12.17
C VAL A 336 -27.25 39.28 -11.06
N ASN A 337 -27.23 38.87 -9.81
CA ASN A 337 -27.24 39.80 -8.66
C ASN A 337 -25.93 40.59 -8.60
N ASP A 338 -24.76 39.98 -8.74
CA ASP A 338 -23.46 40.69 -8.78
C ASP A 338 -23.42 41.71 -9.95
N LEU A 339 -23.88 41.29 -11.13
CA LEU A 339 -23.92 42.13 -12.31
C LEU A 339 -24.78 43.37 -12.07
N VAL A 340 -26.00 43.21 -11.56
CA VAL A 340 -26.96 44.24 -11.34
C VAL A 340 -26.57 45.18 -10.19
N GLU A 341 -26.05 44.66 -9.11
CA GLU A 341 -25.72 45.45 -7.91
C GLU A 341 -24.36 46.13 -8.00
N ASN A 342 -23.37 45.46 -8.59
CA ASN A 342 -21.98 45.91 -8.46
C ASN A 342 -21.32 46.36 -9.78
N ARG A 343 -21.88 46.00 -10.99
CA ARG A 343 -21.17 46.19 -12.26
C ARG A 343 -21.85 47.12 -13.28
N LEU A 344 -22.97 47.69 -12.96
CA LEU A 344 -23.64 48.65 -13.85
C LEU A 344 -23.03 50.06 -13.84
N SER A 345 -22.25 50.42 -12.81
CA SER A 345 -21.55 51.71 -12.73
C SER A 345 -20.14 51.60 -13.34
N PRO A 346 -19.69 52.57 -14.12
CA PRO A 346 -18.33 52.56 -14.66
C PRO A 346 -17.30 52.48 -13.53
N SER A 347 -16.43 51.46 -13.59
CA SER A 347 -15.30 51.31 -12.65
C SER A 347 -14.06 52.02 -13.20
N GLU A 348 -13.24 52.64 -12.33
CA GLU A 348 -11.94 53.24 -12.72
C GLU A 348 -10.92 52.19 -13.20
N GLU A 349 -11.07 50.92 -12.80
CA GLU A 349 -10.22 49.80 -13.23
C GLU A 349 -10.99 48.88 -14.20
N PRO A 350 -10.34 48.32 -15.24
CA PRO A 350 -10.99 47.41 -16.17
C PRO A 350 -11.43 46.13 -15.41
N GLU A 351 -12.72 45.86 -15.44
CA GLU A 351 -13.30 44.69 -14.78
C GLU A 351 -12.99 43.42 -15.56
N ASN A 352 -12.60 42.35 -14.86
CA ASN A 352 -12.31 41.05 -15.46
C ASN A 352 -13.52 40.11 -15.37
N PHE A 353 -14.53 40.36 -16.22
CA PHE A 353 -15.74 39.52 -16.25
C PHE A 353 -15.47 38.03 -16.48
N LYS A 354 -14.50 37.68 -17.36
CA LYS A 354 -14.07 36.30 -17.56
C LYS A 354 -13.44 35.69 -16.30
N GLY A 355 -12.82 36.53 -15.46
CA GLY A 355 -12.26 36.09 -14.19
C GLY A 355 -13.30 35.89 -13.09
N LEU A 356 -14.47 36.54 -13.18
CA LEU A 356 -15.56 36.45 -12.20
C LEU A 356 -16.60 35.40 -12.58
N TYR A 357 -17.06 35.45 -13.85
CA TYR A 357 -18.17 34.60 -14.32
C TYR A 357 -17.70 33.36 -15.12
N GLY A 358 -16.40 33.22 -15.35
CA GLY A 358 -15.83 32.05 -16.02
C GLY A 358 -15.92 30.77 -15.18
N VAL A 359 -15.64 29.65 -15.82
CA VAL A 359 -15.75 28.31 -15.25
C VAL A 359 -14.41 27.60 -15.33
N ASN A 360 -13.95 27.00 -14.23
CA ASN A 360 -12.82 26.11 -14.21
C ASN A 360 -13.30 24.64 -14.26
N VAL A 361 -13.14 23.99 -15.40
CA VAL A 361 -13.42 22.56 -15.55
C VAL A 361 -12.26 21.77 -14.92
N VAL A 362 -12.47 21.23 -13.72
CA VAL A 362 -11.45 20.49 -12.97
C VAL A 362 -11.38 19.05 -13.44
N LEU A 363 -12.53 18.45 -13.77
CA LEU A 363 -12.62 17.12 -14.36
C LEU A 363 -13.75 17.10 -15.37
N SER A 364 -13.44 16.64 -16.59
CA SER A 364 -14.44 16.25 -17.59
C SER A 364 -14.23 14.78 -17.91
N GLN A 365 -15.29 13.99 -17.90
CA GLN A 365 -15.28 12.54 -18.14
C GLN A 365 -16.00 12.24 -19.46
N GLU A 366 -15.41 11.31 -20.26
CA GLU A 366 -16.08 10.82 -21.47
C GLU A 366 -17.34 10.01 -21.07
N ASP A 367 -18.44 10.26 -21.80
CA ASP A 367 -19.69 9.50 -21.62
C ASP A 367 -19.66 8.20 -22.45
N ASP A 368 -18.71 7.32 -22.14
CA ASP A 368 -18.50 6.03 -22.80
C ASP A 368 -19.17 4.85 -22.06
N GLY A 369 -19.93 5.12 -21.02
CA GLY A 369 -20.58 4.11 -20.18
C GLY A 369 -19.63 3.29 -19.29
N ARG A 370 -18.30 3.48 -19.39
CA ARG A 370 -17.30 2.71 -18.62
C ARG A 370 -16.89 3.43 -17.35
N ARG A 371 -16.64 2.68 -16.29
CA ARG A 371 -16.08 3.24 -15.04
C ARG A 371 -14.64 3.69 -15.27
N PRO A 372 -14.23 4.86 -14.76
CA PRO A 372 -12.85 5.28 -14.84
C PRO A 372 -11.93 4.36 -14.02
N VAL A 373 -10.80 3.96 -14.62
CA VAL A 373 -9.76 3.18 -13.97
C VAL A 373 -8.48 4.00 -13.93
N VAL A 374 -8.08 4.42 -12.75
CA VAL A 374 -6.86 5.22 -12.54
C VAL A 374 -5.83 4.37 -11.81
N ILE A 375 -4.63 4.27 -12.38
CA ILE A 375 -3.48 3.63 -11.74
C ILE A 375 -2.50 4.74 -11.38
N GLU A 376 -2.36 5.01 -10.09
CA GLU A 376 -1.46 6.06 -9.61
C GLU A 376 -0.14 5.46 -9.17
N SER A 377 0.94 5.86 -9.82
CA SER A 377 2.29 5.36 -9.55
C SER A 377 3.05 6.18 -8.51
N THR A 378 2.62 7.42 -8.26
CA THR A 378 3.26 8.33 -7.31
C THR A 378 2.18 8.94 -6.41
N PRO A 379 1.69 8.19 -5.41
CA PRO A 379 0.54 8.58 -4.60
C PRO A 379 0.89 9.63 -3.55
N SER A 380 1.52 10.73 -3.96
CA SER A 380 1.76 11.88 -3.09
C SER A 380 0.44 12.55 -2.68
N LEU A 381 0.46 13.32 -1.61
CA LEU A 381 -0.74 14.01 -1.12
C LEU A 381 -1.40 14.87 -2.20
N LEU A 382 -0.59 15.61 -2.97
CA LEU A 382 -1.05 16.47 -4.06
C LEU A 382 -1.61 15.67 -5.24
N ASN A 383 -0.94 14.56 -5.61
CA ASN A 383 -1.42 13.71 -6.70
C ASN A 383 -2.73 13.00 -6.33
N LEU A 384 -2.94 12.66 -5.06
CA LEU A 384 -4.17 12.00 -4.60
C LEU A 384 -5.35 12.96 -4.49
N LEU A 385 -5.18 14.06 -3.75
CA LEU A 385 -6.29 14.98 -3.44
C LEU A 385 -6.50 16.03 -4.53
N GLY A 386 -5.44 16.40 -5.25
CA GLY A 386 -5.39 17.57 -6.10
C GLY A 386 -4.69 18.74 -5.41
N MET A 387 -4.65 19.88 -6.09
CA MET A 387 -3.97 21.07 -5.60
C MET A 387 -4.69 22.33 -6.05
N VAL A 388 -4.37 23.45 -5.40
CA VAL A 388 -4.72 24.80 -5.85
C VAL A 388 -3.43 25.52 -6.23
N GLU A 389 -3.22 25.72 -7.53
CA GLU A 389 -2.06 26.46 -8.06
C GLU A 389 -2.15 27.93 -7.66
N SER A 390 -1.04 28.49 -7.19
CA SER A 390 -0.93 29.90 -6.87
C SER A 390 -0.09 30.62 -7.94
N LYS A 391 -0.47 31.86 -8.25
CA LYS A 391 0.28 32.75 -9.16
C LYS A 391 0.98 33.84 -8.36
N PRO A 392 2.14 34.33 -8.80
CA PRO A 392 2.76 35.51 -8.19
C PRO A 392 1.84 36.71 -8.33
N GLY A 393 1.51 37.33 -7.19
CA GLY A 393 0.74 38.57 -7.14
C GLY A 393 1.61 39.79 -6.84
N PRO A 394 0.99 41.00 -6.78
CA PRO A 394 1.68 42.24 -6.42
C PRO A 394 2.39 42.12 -5.07
N GLY A 395 3.60 42.62 -4.96
CA GLY A 395 4.37 42.59 -3.71
C GLY A 395 4.98 41.25 -3.34
N GLY A 396 4.97 40.25 -4.25
CA GLY A 396 5.56 38.94 -4.01
C GLY A 396 4.67 37.97 -3.22
N MET A 397 3.40 38.33 -2.98
CA MET A 397 2.41 37.43 -2.38
C MET A 397 1.93 36.41 -3.42
N ALA A 398 1.74 35.15 -3.00
CA ALA A 398 1.11 34.16 -3.83
C ALA A 398 -0.43 34.29 -3.75
N ILE A 399 -1.07 34.48 -4.91
CA ILE A 399 -2.54 34.59 -5.01
C ILE A 399 -3.07 33.32 -5.64
N SER A 400 -4.03 32.69 -5.00
CA SER A 400 -4.76 31.54 -5.53
C SER A 400 -6.23 31.89 -5.75
N ASP A 401 -6.81 31.36 -6.81
CA ASP A 401 -8.24 31.50 -7.13
C ASP A 401 -8.82 30.15 -7.61
N TYR A 402 -10.13 30.10 -7.85
CA TYR A 402 -10.80 28.89 -8.30
C TYR A 402 -10.26 28.33 -9.62
N ARG A 403 -9.61 29.13 -10.46
CA ARG A 403 -9.01 28.74 -11.75
C ARG A 403 -7.74 27.93 -11.58
N GLY A 404 -7.11 27.99 -10.42
CA GLY A 404 -5.92 27.22 -10.04
C GLY A 404 -6.23 25.80 -9.54
N ILE A 405 -7.49 25.44 -9.33
CA ILE A 405 -7.88 24.13 -8.80
C ILE A 405 -7.62 23.03 -9.85
N ARG A 406 -6.92 21.95 -9.45
CA ARG A 406 -6.57 20.79 -10.28
C ARG A 406 -7.02 19.49 -9.63
N ALA A 407 -7.54 18.56 -10.46
CA ALA A 407 -7.98 17.26 -10.00
C ALA A 407 -6.81 16.36 -9.59
N GLY A 408 -6.91 15.70 -8.44
CA GLY A 408 -6.09 14.56 -8.06
C GLY A 408 -6.63 13.23 -8.60
N SER A 409 -5.88 12.15 -8.34
CA SER A 409 -6.25 10.80 -8.81
C SER A 409 -7.54 10.28 -8.16
N LEU A 410 -7.87 10.68 -6.95
CA LEU A 410 -9.14 10.35 -6.30
C LEU A 410 -10.34 10.92 -7.08
N LEU A 411 -10.27 12.20 -7.50
CA LEU A 411 -11.34 12.80 -8.30
C LEU A 411 -11.38 12.19 -9.71
N ARG A 412 -10.23 11.96 -10.34
CA ARG A 412 -10.16 11.29 -11.67
C ARG A 412 -10.77 9.89 -11.66
N ALA A 413 -10.72 9.20 -10.51
CA ALA A 413 -11.32 7.88 -10.31
C ALA A 413 -12.76 7.94 -9.76
N ALA A 414 -13.40 9.10 -9.73
CA ALA A 414 -14.76 9.24 -9.21
C ALA A 414 -15.75 8.30 -9.92
N ASN A 415 -16.55 7.57 -9.14
CA ASN A 415 -17.46 6.51 -9.58
C ASN A 415 -16.78 5.31 -10.28
N GLY A 416 -15.46 5.14 -10.08
CA GLY A 416 -14.64 4.08 -10.67
C GLY A 416 -13.62 3.51 -9.71
N PHE A 417 -12.45 3.16 -10.23
CA PHE A 417 -11.40 2.42 -9.52
C PHE A 417 -10.11 3.21 -9.46
N LEU A 418 -9.51 3.27 -8.28
CA LEU A 418 -8.17 3.79 -8.07
C LEU A 418 -7.25 2.67 -7.56
N VAL A 419 -6.22 2.34 -8.34
CA VAL A 419 -5.23 1.32 -8.02
C VAL A 419 -3.96 1.98 -7.49
N LEU A 420 -3.51 1.54 -6.30
CA LEU A 420 -2.36 2.11 -5.58
C LEU A 420 -1.41 1.00 -5.10
N ASP A 421 -0.10 1.26 -5.07
CA ASP A 421 0.84 0.44 -4.29
C ASP A 421 0.82 0.87 -2.81
N ALA A 422 0.65 -0.09 -1.91
CA ALA A 422 0.53 0.17 -0.48
C ALA A 422 1.83 0.72 0.12
N ASN A 423 2.99 0.25 -0.35
CA ASN A 423 4.29 0.69 0.18
C ASN A 423 4.57 2.13 -0.24
N ASP A 424 4.29 2.48 -1.52
CA ASP A 424 4.48 3.83 -2.03
C ASP A 424 3.54 4.81 -1.32
N LEU A 425 2.28 4.41 -1.09
CA LEU A 425 1.29 5.23 -0.38
C LEU A 425 1.70 5.51 1.09
N ILE A 426 2.22 4.50 1.79
CA ILE A 426 2.65 4.66 3.20
C ILE A 426 3.93 5.48 3.31
N ALA A 427 4.81 5.38 2.32
CA ALA A 427 6.05 6.15 2.28
C ALA A 427 5.81 7.66 2.13
N GLU A 428 4.67 8.06 1.55
CA GLU A 428 4.33 9.47 1.33
C GLU A 428 3.71 10.11 2.60
N PRO A 429 4.30 11.19 3.14
CA PRO A 429 3.83 11.83 4.36
C PRO A 429 2.38 12.32 4.23
N GLY A 430 1.50 11.87 5.13
CA GLY A 430 0.11 12.31 5.19
C GLY A 430 -0.84 11.66 4.16
N ALA A 431 -0.34 11.00 3.12
CA ALA A 431 -1.15 10.43 2.04
C ALA A 431 -2.11 9.35 2.55
N TRP A 432 -1.62 8.38 3.34
CA TRP A 432 -2.46 7.35 3.97
C TRP A 432 -3.58 7.93 4.80
N ARG A 433 -3.26 8.86 5.72
CA ARG A 433 -4.25 9.46 6.63
C ARG A 433 -5.33 10.23 5.86
N SER A 434 -4.94 10.95 4.82
CA SER A 434 -5.86 11.72 3.99
C SER A 434 -6.77 10.81 3.16
N LEU A 435 -6.23 9.71 2.60
CA LEU A 435 -7.03 8.69 1.91
C LEU A 435 -8.08 8.09 2.84
N MET A 436 -7.67 7.65 4.04
CA MET A 436 -8.59 7.04 5.01
C MET A 436 -9.69 8.01 5.47
N ARG A 437 -9.35 9.29 5.68
CA ARG A 437 -10.32 10.35 5.99
C ARG A 437 -11.33 10.55 4.85
N THR A 438 -10.84 10.61 3.62
CA THR A 438 -11.70 10.76 2.42
C THR A 438 -12.65 9.58 2.26
N LEU A 439 -12.15 8.35 2.40
CA LEU A 439 -12.97 7.14 2.29
C LEU A 439 -14.02 7.01 3.40
N ARG A 440 -13.67 7.40 4.62
CA ARG A 440 -14.59 7.38 5.77
C ARG A 440 -15.72 8.40 5.62
N ASN A 441 -15.36 9.63 5.24
CA ASN A 441 -16.29 10.74 5.11
C ASN A 441 -17.04 10.73 3.77
N GLN A 442 -16.53 10.01 2.76
CA GLN A 442 -17.04 10.02 1.38
C GLN A 442 -17.03 11.42 0.75
N LYS A 443 -16.12 12.28 1.20
CA LYS A 443 -15.93 13.64 0.72
C LYS A 443 -14.47 13.89 0.42
N LEU A 444 -14.22 14.42 -0.77
CA LEU A 444 -12.89 14.88 -1.16
C LEU A 444 -12.75 16.37 -0.86
N GLU A 445 -11.75 16.71 -0.08
CA GLU A 445 -11.32 18.09 0.20
C GLU A 445 -10.00 18.32 -0.54
N ILE A 446 -10.00 19.23 -1.51
CA ILE A 446 -8.78 19.68 -2.18
C ILE A 446 -8.13 20.70 -1.26
N VAL A 447 -7.14 20.24 -0.50
CA VAL A 447 -6.42 21.09 0.46
C VAL A 447 -5.20 21.67 -0.26
N PRO A 448 -4.99 23.01 -0.23
CA PRO A 448 -3.76 23.60 -0.76
C PRO A 448 -2.56 23.07 0.02
N PRO A 449 -1.38 22.95 -0.62
CA PRO A 449 -0.19 22.50 0.07
C PRO A 449 0.10 23.45 1.24
N GLU A 450 0.33 22.89 2.43
CA GLU A 450 0.84 23.65 3.57
C GLU A 450 2.23 24.18 3.19
N MET A 451 2.26 25.37 2.65
CA MET A 451 3.52 26.12 2.49
C MET A 451 3.96 26.51 3.89
N GLY A 452 4.78 25.66 4.50
CA GLY A 452 5.33 25.92 5.82
C GLY A 452 5.92 27.32 5.92
N LEU A 453 5.41 28.12 6.85
CA LEU A 453 6.03 29.31 7.49
C LEU A 453 6.56 30.47 6.60
N MET A 454 6.38 30.46 5.29
CA MET A 454 6.83 31.57 4.45
C MET A 454 5.67 32.22 3.69
N GLY A 455 5.14 33.29 4.28
CA GLY A 455 4.30 34.27 3.61
C GLY A 455 2.80 34.17 3.92
N GLN A 456 2.17 35.30 4.10
CA GLN A 456 0.72 35.47 4.19
C GLN A 456 0.12 35.11 2.83
N THR A 457 -0.35 33.88 2.66
CA THR A 457 -1.02 33.43 1.44
C THR A 457 -2.54 33.47 1.73
N VAL A 458 -3.29 34.11 0.87
CA VAL A 458 -4.76 34.00 0.89
C VAL A 458 -5.07 32.55 0.49
N MET A 459 -5.61 31.78 1.42
CA MET A 459 -5.85 30.35 1.28
C MET A 459 -7.21 30.14 0.61
N THR A 460 -7.22 29.61 -0.60
CA THR A 460 -8.46 29.19 -1.28
C THR A 460 -8.86 27.83 -0.78
N LEU A 461 -10.08 27.69 -0.23
CA LEU A 461 -10.67 26.47 0.31
C LEU A 461 -11.87 26.04 -0.54
N PRO A 462 -11.68 25.24 -1.60
CA PRO A 462 -12.78 24.84 -2.47
C PRO A 462 -13.86 24.03 -1.72
N GLN A 463 -15.11 24.18 -2.12
CA GLN A 463 -16.20 23.34 -1.65
C GLN A 463 -15.86 21.85 -1.86
N SER A 464 -16.12 21.01 -0.85
CA SER A 464 -15.82 19.56 -0.91
C SER A 464 -16.70 18.85 -1.93
N ILE A 465 -16.16 17.80 -2.54
CA ILE A 465 -16.81 16.97 -3.56
C ILE A 465 -17.29 15.67 -2.93
N ASP A 466 -18.56 15.31 -3.09
CA ASP A 466 -19.04 13.97 -2.71
C ASP A 466 -18.38 12.93 -3.61
N LEU A 467 -17.66 11.97 -2.99
CA LEU A 467 -16.81 11.02 -3.70
C LEU A 467 -17.23 9.58 -3.43
N ASN A 468 -17.52 8.86 -4.50
CA ASN A 468 -17.64 7.40 -4.49
C ASN A 468 -16.51 6.83 -5.36
N VAL A 469 -15.58 6.11 -4.76
CA VAL A 469 -14.42 5.51 -5.42
C VAL A 469 -14.11 4.15 -4.80
N ARG A 470 -13.72 3.20 -5.64
CA ARG A 470 -13.21 1.89 -5.21
C ARG A 470 -11.70 1.90 -5.21
N ILE A 471 -11.10 1.70 -4.05
CA ILE A 471 -9.65 1.57 -3.92
C ILE A 471 -9.24 0.10 -4.05
N ILE A 472 -8.27 -0.16 -4.91
CA ILE A 472 -7.57 -1.45 -5.00
C ILE A 472 -6.12 -1.21 -4.55
N LEU A 473 -5.80 -1.63 -3.34
CA LEU A 473 -4.49 -1.43 -2.73
C LEU A 473 -3.65 -2.69 -2.89
N ILE A 474 -2.51 -2.59 -3.56
CA ILE A 474 -1.63 -3.74 -3.84
C ILE A 474 -0.44 -3.70 -2.89
N GLY A 475 -0.26 -4.76 -2.10
CA GLY A 475 0.84 -4.82 -1.12
C GLY A 475 1.29 -6.25 -0.80
N ASP A 476 2.27 -6.38 0.07
CA ASP A 476 2.68 -7.67 0.62
C ASP A 476 1.99 -7.97 1.96
N ALA A 477 2.27 -9.15 2.51
CA ALA A 477 1.66 -9.57 3.77
C ALA A 477 2.15 -8.74 4.96
N GLN A 478 3.40 -8.32 4.95
CA GLN A 478 3.96 -7.52 6.05
C GLN A 478 3.26 -6.16 6.14
N THR A 479 3.13 -5.48 4.99
CA THR A 479 2.43 -4.20 4.89
C THR A 479 0.96 -4.32 5.28
N TYR A 480 0.28 -5.41 4.86
CA TYR A 480 -1.09 -5.68 5.27
C TYR A 480 -1.24 -5.73 6.79
N TYR A 481 -0.41 -6.55 7.47
CA TYR A 481 -0.48 -6.68 8.92
C TYR A 481 -0.06 -5.41 9.67
N GLN A 482 0.88 -4.62 9.12
CA GLN A 482 1.24 -3.31 9.67
C GLN A 482 0.05 -2.34 9.64
N LEU A 483 -0.67 -2.24 8.52
CA LEU A 483 -1.87 -1.41 8.39
C LEU A 483 -2.99 -1.89 9.29
N ASP A 484 -3.25 -3.20 9.32
CA ASP A 484 -4.28 -3.83 10.13
C ASP A 484 -4.09 -3.60 11.63
N HIS A 485 -2.82 -3.52 12.08
CA HIS A 485 -2.47 -3.26 13.47
C HIS A 485 -2.45 -1.76 13.80
N ALA A 486 -2.00 -0.92 12.86
CA ALA A 486 -1.77 0.51 13.10
C ALA A 486 -3.04 1.35 12.93
N ASP A 487 -4.01 0.94 12.10
CA ASP A 487 -5.19 1.72 11.76
C ASP A 487 -6.49 0.91 11.94
N PRO A 488 -7.29 1.21 12.98
CA PRO A 488 -8.56 0.50 13.22
C PRO A 488 -9.58 0.62 12.06
N ASP A 489 -9.57 1.73 11.31
CA ASP A 489 -10.48 1.96 10.20
C ASP A 489 -10.12 1.11 8.97
N PHE A 490 -8.90 0.54 8.91
CA PHE A 490 -8.46 -0.26 7.76
C PHE A 490 -9.38 -1.44 7.48
N ARG A 491 -9.74 -2.24 8.50
CA ARG A 491 -10.67 -3.38 8.37
C ARG A 491 -12.08 -2.97 7.97
N GLU A 492 -12.51 -1.79 8.41
CA GLU A 492 -13.86 -1.28 8.11
C GLU A 492 -13.99 -0.81 6.66
N LEU A 493 -12.90 -0.35 6.06
CA LEU A 493 -12.86 0.23 4.72
C LEU A 493 -12.33 -0.75 3.66
N PHE A 494 -11.43 -1.69 4.01
CA PHE A 494 -10.85 -2.71 3.12
C PHE A 494 -11.37 -4.10 3.50
N LYS A 495 -12.59 -4.42 3.07
CA LYS A 495 -13.30 -5.65 3.44
C LYS A 495 -12.99 -6.85 2.54
N VAL A 496 -12.45 -6.61 1.35
CA VAL A 496 -12.13 -7.65 0.39
C VAL A 496 -10.61 -7.87 0.39
N LEU A 497 -10.19 -9.10 0.72
CA LEU A 497 -8.82 -9.54 0.66
C LEU A 497 -8.64 -10.52 -0.50
N ALA A 498 -7.90 -10.11 -1.52
CA ALA A 498 -7.45 -10.97 -2.60
C ALA A 498 -6.03 -11.48 -2.30
N ASP A 499 -5.92 -12.72 -1.86
CA ASP A 499 -4.69 -13.29 -1.33
C ASP A 499 -4.00 -14.19 -2.35
N PHE A 500 -2.84 -13.76 -2.83
CA PHE A 500 -2.03 -14.47 -3.83
C PHE A 500 -1.06 -15.41 -3.14
N ASP A 501 -1.19 -16.70 -3.42
CA ASP A 501 -0.23 -17.71 -2.96
C ASP A 501 1.12 -17.49 -3.67
N SER A 502 2.18 -17.84 -2.97
CA SER A 502 3.56 -17.87 -3.49
C SER A 502 3.89 -19.17 -4.25
N GLN A 503 3.00 -20.16 -4.18
CA GLN A 503 3.18 -21.53 -4.68
C GLN A 503 1.97 -22.01 -5.46
N LEU A 504 2.21 -22.96 -6.38
CA LEU A 504 1.19 -23.67 -7.15
C LEU A 504 1.38 -25.17 -6.96
N GLU A 505 0.30 -25.94 -7.00
CA GLU A 505 0.41 -27.40 -7.10
C GLU A 505 1.06 -27.79 -8.42
N ARG A 506 2.02 -28.74 -8.38
CA ARG A 506 2.64 -29.27 -9.58
C ARG A 506 1.77 -30.35 -10.20
N ASN A 507 1.01 -29.97 -11.21
CA ASN A 507 0.18 -30.86 -12.01
C ASN A 507 0.31 -30.51 -13.50
N GLU A 508 -0.33 -31.26 -14.39
CA GLU A 508 -0.28 -30.98 -15.83
C GLU A 508 -0.78 -29.61 -16.20
N GLN A 509 -1.82 -29.14 -15.54
CA GLN A 509 -2.41 -27.81 -15.76
C GLN A 509 -1.43 -26.70 -15.41
N SER A 510 -0.79 -26.74 -14.24
CA SER A 510 0.20 -25.73 -13.83
C SER A 510 1.46 -25.71 -14.70
N LEU A 511 1.88 -26.86 -15.25
CA LEU A 511 2.96 -26.93 -16.23
C LEU A 511 2.60 -26.26 -17.56
N GLN A 512 1.37 -26.43 -18.05
CA GLN A 512 0.86 -25.71 -19.23
C GLN A 512 0.76 -24.20 -18.97
N GLN A 513 0.39 -23.82 -17.76
CA GLN A 513 0.37 -22.42 -17.35
C GLN A 513 1.76 -21.77 -17.36
N TYR A 514 2.76 -22.47 -16.85
CA TYR A 514 4.16 -22.05 -16.98
C TYR A 514 4.55 -21.82 -18.43
N ALA A 515 4.18 -22.74 -19.30
CA ALA A 515 4.42 -22.63 -20.72
C ALA A 515 3.75 -21.39 -21.35
N ALA A 516 2.51 -21.12 -20.97
CA ALA A 516 1.76 -19.95 -21.44
C ALA A 516 2.38 -18.62 -20.95
N VAL A 517 2.84 -18.56 -19.69
CA VAL A 517 3.55 -17.40 -19.15
C VAL A 517 4.87 -17.16 -19.91
N VAL A 518 5.65 -18.23 -20.15
CA VAL A 518 6.90 -18.11 -20.92
C VAL A 518 6.62 -17.70 -22.35
N SER A 519 5.62 -18.26 -23.04
CA SER A 519 5.21 -17.88 -24.40
C SER A 519 4.81 -16.38 -24.48
N THR A 520 4.01 -15.92 -23.51
CA THR A 520 3.62 -14.52 -23.42
C THR A 520 4.82 -13.60 -23.22
N LEU A 521 5.78 -13.98 -22.37
CA LEU A 521 7.04 -13.25 -22.17
C LEU A 521 7.85 -13.16 -23.45
N VAL A 522 8.06 -14.30 -24.11
CA VAL A 522 8.83 -14.44 -25.37
C VAL A 522 8.30 -13.46 -26.43
N ARG A 523 6.97 -13.45 -26.61
CA ARG A 523 6.35 -12.57 -27.64
C ARG A 523 6.36 -11.09 -27.23
N ARG A 524 6.09 -10.77 -25.97
CA ARG A 524 6.07 -9.36 -25.49
C ARG A 524 7.44 -8.70 -25.57
N GLU A 525 8.50 -9.46 -25.30
CA GLU A 525 9.87 -8.96 -25.26
C GLU A 525 10.69 -9.33 -26.48
N SER A 526 10.06 -9.95 -27.51
CA SER A 526 10.72 -10.38 -28.75
C SER A 526 11.96 -11.27 -28.49
N LEU A 527 11.85 -12.19 -27.54
CA LEU A 527 12.91 -13.13 -27.20
C LEU A 527 12.97 -14.29 -28.23
N PRO A 528 14.11 -14.99 -28.36
CA PRO A 528 14.18 -16.23 -29.12
C PRO A 528 13.17 -17.27 -28.63
N THR A 529 12.67 -18.09 -29.53
CA THR A 529 11.71 -19.17 -29.22
C THR A 529 12.27 -20.17 -28.25
N PHE A 530 11.45 -20.66 -27.30
CA PHE A 530 11.83 -21.65 -26.30
C PHE A 530 11.31 -23.02 -26.71
N HIS A 531 12.21 -24.00 -26.76
CA HIS A 531 11.86 -25.43 -26.89
C HIS A 531 11.20 -25.91 -25.59
N ARG A 532 10.31 -26.92 -25.68
CA ARG A 532 9.64 -27.54 -24.51
C ARG A 532 10.61 -28.01 -23.42
N SER A 533 11.84 -28.43 -23.75
CA SER A 533 12.85 -28.80 -22.74
C SER A 533 13.30 -27.61 -21.89
N ALA A 534 13.38 -26.40 -22.47
CA ALA A 534 13.70 -25.18 -21.74
C ALA A 534 12.57 -24.80 -20.78
N VAL A 535 11.31 -24.93 -21.23
CA VAL A 535 10.14 -24.68 -20.36
C VAL A 535 10.12 -25.68 -19.21
N GLY A 536 10.42 -26.97 -19.48
CA GLY A 536 10.58 -27.98 -18.44
C GLY A 536 11.66 -27.63 -17.41
N ALA A 537 12.83 -27.15 -17.85
CA ALA A 537 13.91 -26.72 -16.97
C ALA A 537 13.54 -25.48 -16.14
N LEU A 538 12.78 -24.56 -16.70
CA LEU A 538 12.22 -23.41 -15.95
C LEU A 538 11.21 -23.86 -14.87
N ALA A 539 10.39 -24.88 -15.16
CA ALA A 539 9.47 -25.46 -14.17
C ALA A 539 10.23 -26.18 -13.05
N GLU A 540 11.30 -26.93 -13.38
CA GLU A 540 12.21 -27.53 -12.37
C GLU A 540 12.85 -26.46 -11.49
N HIS A 541 13.27 -25.33 -12.08
CA HIS A 541 13.79 -24.18 -11.33
C HIS A 541 12.70 -23.59 -10.43
N GLY A 542 11.44 -23.53 -10.90
CA GLY A 542 10.28 -23.13 -10.12
C GLY A 542 10.05 -24.01 -8.87
N ALA A 543 10.20 -25.33 -9.01
CA ALA A 543 10.15 -26.29 -7.89
C ALA A 543 11.34 -26.09 -6.92
N ARG A 544 12.54 -25.81 -7.46
CA ARG A 544 13.74 -25.52 -6.64
C ARG A 544 13.59 -24.25 -5.80
N ILE A 545 12.96 -23.18 -6.35
CA ILE A 545 12.69 -21.93 -5.62
C ILE A 545 11.79 -22.16 -4.40
N VAL A 546 10.80 -23.07 -4.53
CA VAL A 546 9.88 -23.43 -3.45
C VAL A 546 10.51 -24.46 -2.50
N ALA A 547 11.56 -25.16 -2.93
CA ALA A 547 12.17 -26.29 -2.23
C ALA A 547 11.18 -27.44 -1.96
N ARG A 548 10.31 -27.74 -2.95
CA ARG A 548 9.34 -28.85 -2.88
C ARG A 548 9.15 -29.51 -4.25
N ARG A 549 9.18 -30.83 -4.29
CA ARG A 549 9.00 -31.59 -5.54
C ARG A 549 7.56 -31.56 -6.09
N ASP A 550 6.58 -31.38 -5.21
CA ASP A 550 5.14 -31.34 -5.52
C ASP A 550 4.57 -29.96 -5.77
N ARG A 551 5.40 -28.92 -5.70
CA ARG A 551 5.00 -27.51 -5.85
C ARG A 551 5.85 -26.76 -6.87
N LEU A 552 5.29 -25.69 -7.43
CA LEU A 552 5.97 -24.73 -8.31
C LEU A 552 5.83 -23.32 -7.76
N THR A 553 6.77 -22.45 -8.05
CA THR A 553 6.66 -21.06 -7.61
C THR A 553 5.60 -20.28 -8.42
N ALA A 554 4.76 -19.52 -7.74
CA ALA A 554 3.88 -18.54 -8.36
C ALA A 554 4.57 -17.17 -8.58
N ARG A 555 5.86 -17.05 -8.22
CA ARG A 555 6.65 -15.84 -8.45
C ARG A 555 7.18 -15.82 -9.88
N PHE A 556 6.30 -15.68 -10.85
CA PHE A 556 6.62 -15.70 -12.28
C PHE A 556 7.70 -14.70 -12.71
N GLY A 557 7.84 -13.57 -11.99
CA GLY A 557 8.93 -12.63 -12.23
C GLY A 557 10.31 -13.27 -12.15
N ARG A 558 10.55 -14.20 -11.19
CA ARG A 558 11.82 -14.93 -11.07
C ARG A 558 12.05 -15.91 -12.22
N ILE A 559 10.99 -16.53 -12.71
CA ILE A 559 11.05 -17.41 -13.89
C ILE A 559 11.35 -16.57 -15.14
N ALA A 560 10.71 -15.41 -15.28
CA ALA A 560 10.95 -14.49 -16.37
C ALA A 560 12.41 -13.98 -16.40
N ASP A 561 13.01 -13.70 -15.23
CA ASP A 561 14.42 -13.27 -15.16
C ASP A 561 15.37 -14.35 -15.68
N ILE A 562 15.17 -15.61 -15.29
CA ILE A 562 15.97 -16.73 -15.82
C ILE A 562 15.69 -16.98 -17.32
N ALA A 563 14.44 -16.80 -17.77
CA ALA A 563 14.10 -16.94 -19.18
C ALA A 563 14.82 -15.87 -20.03
N ARG A 564 14.83 -14.60 -19.60
CA ARG A 564 15.60 -13.51 -20.27
C ARG A 564 17.09 -13.82 -20.34
N GLU A 565 17.66 -14.32 -19.26
CA GLU A 565 19.08 -14.71 -19.22
C GLU A 565 19.36 -15.90 -20.12
N ALA A 566 18.47 -16.91 -20.15
CA ALA A 566 18.60 -18.05 -21.05
C ALA A 566 18.53 -17.64 -22.54
N ALA A 567 17.65 -16.68 -22.85
CA ALA A 567 17.59 -16.07 -24.17
C ALA A 567 18.87 -15.31 -24.54
N TYR A 568 19.46 -14.59 -23.59
CA TYR A 568 20.77 -13.96 -23.79
C TYR A 568 21.88 -14.99 -24.02
N VAL A 569 21.90 -16.08 -23.24
CA VAL A 569 22.89 -17.15 -23.35
C VAL A 569 22.79 -17.87 -24.71
N SER A 570 21.57 -18.01 -25.28
CA SER A 570 21.34 -18.70 -26.55
C SER A 570 21.90 -17.93 -27.76
N LYS A 571 22.26 -16.65 -27.62
CA LYS A 571 22.79 -15.77 -28.68
C LYS A 571 21.87 -15.65 -29.90
N GLY A 572 20.56 -15.74 -29.69
CA GLY A 572 19.54 -15.63 -30.76
C GLY A 572 19.11 -16.99 -31.33
N GLU A 573 19.73 -18.12 -30.89
CA GLU A 573 19.25 -19.45 -31.23
C GLU A 573 18.05 -19.86 -30.36
N MET A 574 17.35 -20.91 -30.78
CA MET A 574 16.26 -21.50 -29.98
C MET A 574 16.75 -21.88 -28.58
N VAL A 575 16.06 -21.43 -27.55
CA VAL A 575 16.42 -21.69 -26.16
C VAL A 575 16.10 -23.13 -25.78
N THR A 576 17.09 -23.86 -25.26
CA THR A 576 17.01 -25.25 -24.80
C THR A 576 17.27 -25.37 -23.30
N GLU A 577 17.09 -26.57 -22.73
CA GLU A 577 17.41 -26.91 -21.34
C GLU A 577 18.82 -26.46 -20.93
N SER A 578 19.83 -26.67 -21.81
CA SER A 578 21.22 -26.30 -21.52
C SER A 578 21.41 -24.81 -21.31
N HIS A 579 20.72 -23.96 -22.09
CA HIS A 579 20.75 -22.51 -21.94
C HIS A 579 20.12 -22.06 -20.63
N VAL A 580 19.03 -22.69 -20.19
CA VAL A 580 18.40 -22.42 -18.90
C VAL A 580 19.32 -22.80 -17.74
N HIS A 581 19.94 -23.97 -17.79
CA HIS A 581 20.89 -24.39 -16.75
C HIS A 581 22.11 -23.47 -16.67
N GLU A 582 22.63 -23.01 -17.81
CA GLU A 582 23.73 -22.06 -17.86
C GLU A 582 23.31 -20.68 -17.32
N ALA A 583 22.11 -20.22 -17.63
CA ALA A 583 21.55 -18.99 -17.06
C ALA A 583 21.44 -19.07 -15.52
N ILE A 584 20.91 -20.18 -14.99
CA ILE A 584 20.82 -20.40 -13.54
C ILE A 584 22.21 -20.40 -12.90
N ARG A 585 23.18 -21.07 -13.53
CA ARG A 585 24.56 -21.11 -13.05
C ARG A 585 25.18 -19.72 -13.01
N ARG A 586 25.08 -18.93 -14.10
CA ARG A 586 25.62 -17.56 -14.18
C ARG A 586 24.98 -16.61 -13.17
N THR A 587 23.66 -16.71 -13.01
CA THR A 587 22.93 -15.91 -12.00
C THR A 587 23.44 -16.22 -10.60
N LYS A 588 23.64 -17.50 -10.27
CA LYS A 588 24.20 -17.93 -8.98
C LYS A 588 25.65 -17.46 -8.83
N ASP A 589 26.50 -17.61 -9.85
CA ASP A 589 27.91 -17.25 -9.82
C ASP A 589 28.12 -15.75 -9.56
N ARG A 590 27.29 -14.88 -10.17
CA ARG A 590 27.34 -13.42 -9.91
C ARG A 590 27.05 -13.04 -8.45
N ALA A 591 26.20 -13.80 -7.79
CA ALA A 591 25.82 -13.56 -6.39
C ALA A 591 26.70 -14.32 -5.39
N SER A 592 27.60 -15.21 -5.86
CA SER A 592 28.27 -16.22 -5.02
C SER A 592 29.53 -15.73 -4.28
N LEU A 593 29.90 -14.46 -4.38
CA LEU A 593 31.11 -13.96 -3.70
C LEU A 593 31.17 -14.31 -2.20
N PRO A 594 30.10 -14.16 -1.39
CA PRO A 594 30.15 -14.52 0.02
C PRO A 594 30.41 -16.01 0.25
N SER A 595 29.75 -16.90 -0.51
CA SER A 595 29.96 -18.34 -0.39
C SER A 595 31.36 -18.76 -0.88
N ARG A 596 31.87 -18.18 -1.97
CA ARG A 596 33.27 -18.44 -2.43
C ARG A 596 34.28 -18.06 -1.38
N LYS A 597 34.14 -16.88 -0.73
CA LYS A 597 35.03 -16.45 0.35
C LYS A 597 34.98 -17.39 1.56
N PHE A 598 33.80 -17.89 1.90
CA PHE A 598 33.69 -18.91 2.94
C PHE A 598 34.44 -20.20 2.56
N PHE A 599 34.22 -20.71 1.35
CA PHE A 599 34.92 -21.92 0.89
C PHE A 599 36.43 -21.72 0.72
N GLU A 600 36.93 -20.54 0.33
CA GLU A 600 38.36 -20.19 0.36
C GLU A 600 38.96 -20.35 1.79
N MET A 601 38.17 -20.00 2.84
CA MET A 601 38.60 -20.21 4.23
C MET A 601 38.61 -21.67 4.64
N VAL A 602 37.65 -22.47 4.11
CA VAL A 602 37.65 -23.94 4.30
C VAL A 602 38.83 -24.58 3.58
N GLU A 603 39.10 -24.15 2.36
CA GLU A 603 40.24 -24.63 1.53
C GLU A 603 41.63 -24.34 2.18
N SER A 604 41.78 -23.14 2.71
CA SER A 604 42.98 -22.73 3.44
C SER A 604 43.07 -23.29 4.87
N ARG A 605 42.13 -24.09 5.28
CA ARG A 605 41.96 -24.63 6.64
C ARG A 605 41.88 -23.53 7.73
N SER A 606 41.55 -22.29 7.35
CA SER A 606 41.20 -21.25 8.31
C SER A 606 39.91 -21.56 9.03
N ILE A 607 38.97 -22.22 8.35
CA ILE A 607 37.81 -22.87 8.95
C ILE A 607 38.03 -24.38 8.86
N MET A 608 38.02 -25.03 10.02
CA MET A 608 38.31 -26.47 10.12
C MET A 608 37.05 -27.28 9.84
N VAL A 609 37.07 -28.06 8.78
CA VAL A 609 36.04 -29.04 8.40
C VAL A 609 36.74 -30.35 8.07
N GLU A 610 36.33 -31.43 8.70
CA GLU A 610 36.82 -32.77 8.36
C GLU A 610 35.73 -33.51 7.58
N THR A 611 36.14 -34.13 6.45
CA THR A 611 35.25 -34.87 5.53
C THR A 611 35.61 -36.37 5.45
N ASP A 612 36.50 -36.83 6.33
CA ASP A 612 36.96 -38.21 6.42
C ASP A 612 37.47 -38.48 7.85
N GLY A 613 37.57 -39.79 8.17
CA GLY A 613 38.03 -40.26 9.49
C GLY A 613 36.90 -40.29 10.56
N ASP A 614 37.31 -40.68 11.77
CA ASP A 614 36.40 -40.86 12.93
C ASP A 614 36.94 -40.11 14.14
N VAL A 615 36.08 -39.29 14.77
CA VAL A 615 36.50 -38.45 15.92
C VAL A 615 35.47 -38.53 17.04
N VAL A 616 35.93 -38.63 18.29
CA VAL A 616 35.08 -38.63 19.48
C VAL A 616 34.69 -37.23 19.86
N GLY A 617 33.41 -36.99 20.10
CA GLY A 617 32.93 -35.69 20.56
C GLY A 617 33.04 -34.55 19.53
N GLN A 618 33.07 -34.87 18.25
CA GLN A 618 33.06 -33.93 17.13
C GLN A 618 32.11 -34.42 16.03
N ILE A 619 31.32 -33.50 15.48
CA ILE A 619 30.34 -33.80 14.41
C ILE A 619 30.22 -32.63 13.43
N ASN A 620 29.92 -32.94 12.15
CA ASN A 620 29.55 -31.95 11.15
C ASN A 620 28.07 -31.64 11.23
N GLY A 621 27.69 -30.49 11.81
CA GLY A 621 26.37 -29.89 11.67
C GLY A 621 26.29 -29.11 10.36
N LEU A 622 25.08 -28.73 9.94
CA LEU A 622 24.83 -27.97 8.72
C LEU A 622 24.07 -26.67 9.00
N ALA A 623 24.61 -25.57 8.53
CA ALA A 623 24.04 -24.25 8.64
C ALA A 623 23.71 -23.64 7.26
N VAL A 624 22.87 -22.62 7.24
CA VAL A 624 22.60 -21.81 6.06
C VAL A 624 22.81 -20.33 6.37
N MET A 625 23.30 -19.59 5.39
CA MET A 625 23.45 -18.14 5.45
C MET A 625 22.75 -17.49 4.26
N ARG A 626 22.04 -16.39 4.54
CA ARG A 626 21.43 -15.56 3.50
C ARG A 626 22.26 -14.29 3.30
N ALA A 627 22.82 -14.14 2.11
CA ALA A 627 23.60 -12.99 1.70
C ALA A 627 22.90 -12.29 0.52
N GLY A 628 22.03 -11.33 0.81
CA GLY A 628 21.23 -10.66 -0.21
C GLY A 628 20.27 -11.62 -0.94
N ALA A 629 20.47 -11.78 -2.24
CA ALA A 629 19.66 -12.69 -3.07
C ALA A 629 20.09 -14.18 -2.99
N LEU A 630 21.31 -14.45 -2.48
CA LEU A 630 21.86 -15.80 -2.37
C LEU A 630 21.58 -16.38 -0.98
N THR A 631 21.11 -17.64 -0.97
CA THR A 631 21.14 -18.50 0.22
C THR A 631 22.10 -19.65 -0.07
N TYR A 632 23.06 -19.90 0.80
CA TYR A 632 24.01 -21.00 0.67
C TYR A 632 24.17 -21.73 1.99
N GLY A 633 24.43 -23.03 1.91
CA GLY A 633 24.73 -23.89 3.05
C GLY A 633 26.21 -24.08 3.26
N PHE A 634 26.58 -24.48 4.46
CA PHE A 634 27.97 -24.80 4.82
C PHE A 634 27.99 -25.74 6.02
N PRO A 635 29.07 -26.59 6.13
CA PRO A 635 29.29 -27.39 7.33
C PRO A 635 29.79 -26.52 8.48
N ALA A 636 29.29 -26.82 9.69
CA ALA A 636 29.73 -26.20 10.95
C ALA A 636 30.24 -27.31 11.89
N ARG A 637 31.46 -27.19 12.37
CA ARG A 637 32.04 -28.13 13.32
C ARG A 637 31.46 -27.89 14.71
N ILE A 638 30.77 -28.91 15.25
CA ILE A 638 30.23 -28.95 16.59
C ILE A 638 31.07 -29.90 17.42
N THR A 639 31.49 -29.45 18.61
CA THR A 639 32.24 -30.27 19.58
C THR A 639 31.51 -30.37 20.91
N ALA A 640 31.67 -31.48 21.59
CA ALA A 640 31.18 -31.68 22.95
C ALA A 640 32.31 -32.21 23.85
N SER A 641 32.36 -31.65 25.05
CA SER A 641 33.24 -32.13 26.12
C SER A 641 32.41 -32.45 27.35
N ILE A 642 32.70 -33.61 27.99
CA ILE A 642 31.94 -34.08 29.15
C ILE A 642 32.86 -34.66 30.22
N GLY A 643 32.53 -34.46 31.45
CA GLY A 643 33.22 -35.02 32.62
C GLY A 643 32.33 -35.07 33.86
N PRO A 644 32.77 -35.73 34.96
CA PRO A 644 32.05 -35.72 36.25
C PRO A 644 31.86 -34.28 36.73
N GLY A 645 30.69 -33.96 37.25
CA GLY A 645 30.37 -32.60 37.72
C GLY A 645 28.88 -32.44 38.01
N SER A 646 28.47 -31.23 38.37
CA SER A 646 27.07 -30.91 38.73
C SER A 646 26.44 -29.84 37.88
N ALA A 647 27.17 -29.26 36.89
CA ALA A 647 26.66 -28.13 36.08
C ALA A 647 25.63 -28.55 35.03
N GLY A 648 25.44 -29.85 34.75
CA GLY A 648 24.55 -30.34 33.70
C GLY A 648 25.03 -29.93 32.30
N LEU A 649 24.09 -29.58 31.42
CA LEU A 649 24.40 -29.12 30.05
C LEU A 649 24.71 -27.63 30.04
N ILE A 650 25.82 -27.27 29.40
CA ILE A 650 26.31 -25.88 29.26
C ILE A 650 26.23 -25.51 27.78
N ASN A 651 25.40 -24.54 27.46
CA ASN A 651 25.35 -23.89 26.16
C ASN A 651 26.38 -22.77 26.12
N ILE A 652 27.47 -22.96 25.37
CA ILE A 652 28.55 -21.96 25.27
C ILE A 652 28.03 -20.72 24.55
N GLU A 653 27.32 -20.90 23.42
CA GLU A 653 26.76 -19.80 22.64
C GLU A 653 25.74 -18.99 23.47
N GLY A 654 24.91 -19.66 24.28
CA GLY A 654 23.95 -19.00 25.16
C GLY A 654 24.63 -18.14 26.23
N ARG A 655 25.70 -18.67 26.85
CA ARG A 655 26.49 -17.90 27.83
C ARG A 655 27.29 -16.75 27.22
N ALA A 656 27.73 -16.91 25.96
CA ALA A 656 28.42 -15.88 25.19
C ALA A 656 27.48 -14.87 24.53
N GLN A 657 26.15 -14.98 24.74
CA GLN A 657 25.10 -14.15 24.09
C GLN A 657 25.14 -14.21 22.55
N MET A 658 25.57 -15.32 22.01
CA MET A 658 25.62 -15.62 20.57
C MET A 658 24.50 -16.55 20.12
N SER A 659 23.57 -16.93 21.03
CA SER A 659 22.44 -17.81 20.78
C SER A 659 21.17 -17.00 20.60
N GLY A 660 20.48 -17.19 19.46
CA GLY A 660 19.12 -16.70 19.27
C GLY A 660 18.09 -17.49 20.10
N SER A 661 16.86 -16.98 20.17
CA SER A 661 15.80 -17.56 21.01
C SER A 661 15.39 -18.97 20.59
N ILE A 662 15.41 -19.26 19.28
CA ILE A 662 15.03 -20.58 18.73
C ILE A 662 16.10 -21.61 19.07
N HIS A 663 17.39 -21.27 18.90
CA HIS A 663 18.49 -22.16 19.31
C HIS A 663 18.49 -22.40 20.82
N THR A 664 18.29 -21.37 21.64
CA THR A 664 18.16 -21.51 23.11
C THR A 664 17.04 -22.48 23.50
N LYS A 665 15.86 -22.38 22.84
CA LYS A 665 14.75 -23.32 23.04
C LYS A 665 15.14 -24.74 22.64
N GLY A 666 15.78 -24.95 21.47
CA GLY A 666 16.24 -26.26 21.00
C GLY A 666 17.22 -26.90 21.99
N PHE A 667 18.16 -26.13 22.54
CA PHE A 667 19.11 -26.61 23.55
C PHE A 667 18.43 -27.03 24.86
N GLN A 668 17.39 -26.35 25.30
CA GLN A 668 16.61 -26.78 26.47
C GLN A 668 15.86 -28.09 26.21
N ILE A 669 15.34 -28.29 25.00
CA ILE A 669 14.71 -29.55 24.55
C ILE A 669 15.71 -30.73 24.65
N LEU A 670 17.00 -30.49 24.29
CA LEU A 670 18.05 -31.50 24.44
C LEU A 670 18.18 -32.00 25.86
N GLY A 671 18.07 -31.14 26.86
CA GLY A 671 18.09 -31.55 28.27
C GLY A 671 16.96 -32.49 28.63
N GLY A 672 15.75 -32.28 28.07
CA GLY A 672 14.60 -33.17 28.20
C GLY A 672 14.84 -34.52 27.52
N LEU A 673 15.29 -34.46 26.25
CA LEU A 673 15.59 -35.65 25.45
C LEU A 673 16.68 -36.54 26.07
N LEU A 674 17.74 -35.91 26.61
CA LEU A 674 18.78 -36.68 27.30
C LEU A 674 18.27 -37.49 28.49
N ARG A 675 17.38 -36.88 29.30
CA ARG A 675 16.70 -37.61 30.41
C ARG A 675 15.82 -38.74 29.89
N PHE A 676 15.09 -38.49 28.77
CA PHE A 676 14.26 -39.49 28.16
C PHE A 676 15.09 -40.68 27.59
N LEU A 677 16.24 -40.45 26.98
CA LEU A 677 17.12 -41.48 26.43
C LEU A 677 17.87 -42.24 27.55
N LEU A 678 18.41 -41.55 28.54
CA LEU A 678 19.25 -42.18 29.58
C LEU A 678 18.44 -42.88 30.64
N ARG A 679 17.22 -42.43 31.00
CA ARG A 679 16.31 -43.08 31.98
C ARG A 679 17.00 -43.54 33.22
N THR A 680 17.85 -42.70 33.83
CA THR A 680 18.56 -43.02 35.05
C THR A 680 17.65 -42.88 36.25
N ASP A 681 17.80 -43.74 37.27
CA ASP A 681 17.16 -43.70 38.54
C ASP A 681 17.92 -42.81 39.58
N HIS A 682 18.94 -42.14 39.13
CA HIS A 682 19.80 -41.24 39.89
C HIS A 682 20.02 -39.91 39.19
N PRO A 683 20.43 -38.84 39.87
CA PRO A 683 20.81 -37.59 39.24
C PRO A 683 21.93 -37.75 38.22
N MET A 684 21.88 -36.95 37.15
CA MET A 684 22.94 -36.90 36.12
C MET A 684 24.13 -36.08 36.68
N ALA A 685 25.13 -36.77 37.26
CA ALA A 685 26.30 -36.14 37.89
C ALA A 685 27.43 -35.89 36.89
N PHE A 686 27.15 -35.07 35.91
CA PHE A 686 28.14 -34.66 34.91
C PHE A 686 28.02 -33.18 34.56
N SER A 687 29.11 -32.60 34.05
CA SER A 687 29.12 -31.32 33.38
C SER A 687 29.53 -31.51 31.94
N ALA A 688 28.69 -31.04 31.02
CA ALA A 688 28.94 -31.16 29.56
C ALA A 688 28.82 -29.81 28.90
N SER A 689 29.72 -29.47 28.00
CA SER A 689 29.68 -28.29 27.17
C SER A 689 29.57 -28.68 25.70
N ILE A 690 28.79 -27.92 24.96
CA ILE A 690 28.67 -28.03 23.50
C ILE A 690 29.01 -26.67 22.90
N ALA A 691 29.79 -26.67 21.83
CA ALA A 691 30.19 -25.45 21.10
C ALA A 691 30.16 -25.64 19.59
N PHE A 692 29.81 -24.58 18.90
CA PHE A 692 30.03 -24.41 17.46
C PHE A 692 31.38 -23.67 17.27
N GLU A 693 32.41 -24.41 17.08
CA GLU A 693 33.79 -23.98 17.27
C GLU A 693 34.20 -22.68 16.57
N GLN A 694 33.80 -22.46 15.35
CA GLN A 694 34.22 -21.29 14.57
C GLN A 694 33.02 -20.46 14.08
N SER A 695 31.98 -20.36 14.90
CA SER A 695 30.80 -19.55 14.60
C SER A 695 30.81 -18.27 15.42
N TYR A 696 31.30 -17.18 14.81
CA TYR A 696 31.44 -15.86 15.46
C TYR A 696 30.29 -14.89 15.16
N GLY A 697 29.36 -15.27 14.24
CA GLY A 697 28.27 -14.42 13.79
C GLY A 697 26.93 -14.65 14.50
N GLY A 698 26.92 -15.44 15.59
CA GLY A 698 25.67 -15.85 16.26
C GLY A 698 24.99 -17.02 15.55
N ILE A 699 24.19 -17.79 16.33
CA ILE A 699 23.46 -18.95 15.85
C ILE A 699 21.99 -18.80 16.25
N ASP A 700 21.08 -19.02 15.30
CA ASP A 700 19.65 -19.14 15.57
C ASP A 700 19.06 -20.30 14.79
N GLY A 701 18.03 -20.94 15.36
CA GLY A 701 17.41 -22.15 14.83
C GLY A 701 17.76 -23.41 15.64
N ASP A 702 16.83 -24.35 15.63
CA ASP A 702 16.90 -25.63 16.36
C ASP A 702 17.40 -26.80 15.48
N SER A 703 17.72 -26.52 14.22
CA SER A 703 18.05 -27.54 13.20
C SER A 703 19.37 -28.27 13.44
N ALA A 704 20.17 -27.89 14.42
CA ALA A 704 21.40 -28.55 14.82
C ALA A 704 21.23 -29.51 16.01
N SER A 705 20.06 -29.52 16.68
CA SER A 705 19.84 -30.29 17.91
C SER A 705 20.00 -31.81 17.72
N GLY A 706 19.73 -32.34 16.52
CA GLY A 706 20.06 -33.70 16.17
C GLY A 706 21.59 -33.98 16.13
N ALA A 707 22.39 -33.01 15.67
CA ALA A 707 23.85 -33.08 15.71
C ALA A 707 24.38 -32.98 17.15
N GLU A 708 23.88 -32.04 17.91
CA GLU A 708 24.32 -31.74 19.26
C GLU A 708 24.13 -32.94 20.19
N ILE A 709 22.96 -33.65 20.14
CA ILE A 709 22.72 -34.81 20.98
C ILE A 709 23.63 -36.00 20.61
N ILE A 710 23.91 -36.24 19.34
CA ILE A 710 24.82 -37.31 18.90
C ILE A 710 26.25 -36.99 19.32
N CYS A 711 26.68 -35.73 19.18
CA CYS A 711 28.00 -35.26 19.61
C CYS A 711 28.20 -35.46 21.12
N LEU A 712 27.19 -35.13 21.91
CA LEU A 712 27.19 -35.32 23.37
C LEU A 712 27.26 -36.79 23.76
N LEU A 713 26.46 -37.65 23.14
CA LEU A 713 26.48 -39.09 23.39
C LEU A 713 27.81 -39.71 23.00
N SER A 714 28.44 -39.26 21.90
CA SER A 714 29.79 -39.66 21.51
C SER A 714 30.84 -39.27 22.58
N ALA A 715 30.83 -38.02 23.01
CA ALA A 715 31.72 -37.54 24.09
C ALA A 715 31.52 -38.32 25.40
N LEU A 716 30.28 -38.72 25.75
CA LEU A 716 29.95 -39.47 26.94
C LEU A 716 30.46 -40.89 26.88
N THR A 717 30.29 -41.56 25.71
CA THR A 717 30.57 -43.01 25.58
C THR A 717 31.99 -43.29 25.10
N GLY A 718 32.65 -42.28 24.46
CA GLY A 718 33.93 -42.49 23.78
C GLY A 718 33.79 -43.16 22.38
N VAL A 719 32.58 -43.29 21.89
CA VAL A 719 32.31 -43.87 20.57
C VAL A 719 32.54 -42.78 19.51
N PRO A 720 33.45 -42.96 18.54
CA PRO A 720 33.74 -41.95 17.55
C PRO A 720 32.59 -41.73 16.54
N ILE A 721 32.55 -40.55 15.96
CA ILE A 721 31.58 -40.13 14.91
C ILE A 721 32.34 -40.05 13.58
N LYS A 722 31.72 -40.61 12.53
CA LYS A 722 32.23 -40.54 11.15
C LYS A 722 32.21 -39.09 10.66
N GLN A 723 33.36 -38.52 10.36
CA GLN A 723 33.49 -37.17 9.82
C GLN A 723 33.14 -37.09 8.32
N SER A 724 33.09 -38.25 7.62
CA SER A 724 32.55 -38.35 6.27
C SER A 724 31.03 -38.10 6.19
N MET A 725 30.34 -38.03 7.34
CA MET A 725 28.91 -37.78 7.44
C MET A 725 28.61 -36.43 8.10
N ALA A 726 27.56 -35.80 7.61
CA ALA A 726 26.98 -34.61 8.26
C ALA A 726 25.51 -34.86 8.62
N ILE A 727 24.98 -34.13 9.57
CA ILE A 727 23.58 -34.25 9.96
C ILE A 727 22.94 -32.86 10.19
N THR A 728 21.68 -32.77 9.79
CA THR A 728 20.81 -31.66 10.19
C THR A 728 19.42 -32.17 10.53
N GLY A 729 18.80 -31.59 11.54
CA GLY A 729 17.44 -31.95 11.96
C GLY A 729 17.13 -31.35 13.32
N ALA A 730 15.99 -30.74 13.47
CA ALA A 730 15.43 -30.39 14.75
C ALA A 730 14.94 -31.67 15.44
N ILE A 731 14.93 -31.71 16.76
CA ILE A 731 14.56 -32.92 17.49
C ILE A 731 13.62 -32.59 18.65
N ASP A 732 12.61 -33.43 18.85
CA ASP A 732 11.71 -33.33 19.99
C ASP A 732 12.25 -34.05 21.26
N GLN A 733 11.54 -33.93 22.37
CA GLN A 733 11.92 -34.57 23.66
C GLN A 733 11.79 -36.11 23.64
N HIS A 734 11.23 -36.70 22.58
CA HIS A 734 11.06 -38.16 22.39
C HIS A 734 12.02 -38.75 21.36
N GLY A 735 12.80 -37.90 20.71
CA GLY A 735 13.82 -38.31 19.73
C GLY A 735 13.31 -38.41 18.30
N HIS A 736 12.17 -37.81 17.94
CA HIS A 736 11.74 -37.69 16.55
C HIS A 736 12.45 -36.51 15.88
N LEU A 737 12.92 -36.74 14.65
CA LEU A 737 13.50 -35.67 13.83
C LEU A 737 12.42 -34.90 13.08
N GLU A 738 12.42 -33.57 13.26
CA GLU A 738 11.47 -32.65 12.68
C GLU A 738 12.05 -31.91 11.47
N ALA A 739 11.15 -31.45 10.56
CA ALA A 739 11.54 -30.74 9.35
C ALA A 739 12.31 -29.46 9.61
N ILE A 740 13.28 -29.17 8.76
CA ILE A 740 14.13 -27.99 8.85
C ILE A 740 14.08 -27.17 7.54
N GLY A 741 14.46 -25.89 7.62
CA GLY A 741 14.60 -25.01 6.46
C GLY A 741 15.95 -25.17 5.76
N GLY A 742 15.96 -24.90 4.43
CA GLY A 742 17.20 -24.85 3.64
C GLY A 742 17.91 -26.20 3.47
N VAL A 743 17.16 -27.32 3.48
CA VAL A 743 17.73 -28.68 3.38
C VAL A 743 18.59 -28.87 2.14
N ASN A 744 18.16 -28.30 1.00
CA ASN A 744 18.91 -28.39 -0.25
C ASN A 744 20.25 -27.66 -0.18
N GLU A 745 20.26 -26.43 0.32
CA GLU A 745 21.44 -25.61 0.49
C GLU A 745 22.43 -26.25 1.48
N LYS A 746 21.91 -26.83 2.57
CA LYS A 746 22.72 -27.53 3.59
C LYS A 746 23.43 -28.72 3.00
N ILE A 747 22.73 -29.57 2.23
CA ILE A 747 23.31 -30.74 1.55
C ILE A 747 24.34 -30.28 0.52
N GLU A 748 24.01 -29.28 -0.30
CA GLU A 748 24.91 -28.73 -1.33
C GLU A 748 26.20 -28.18 -0.72
N GLY A 749 26.13 -27.48 0.42
CA GLY A 749 27.27 -26.89 1.10
C GLY A 749 28.24 -27.96 1.66
N PHE A 750 27.74 -29.07 2.22
CA PHE A 750 28.58 -30.17 2.65
C PHE A 750 29.18 -30.95 1.47
N PHE A 751 28.41 -31.18 0.41
CA PHE A 751 28.90 -31.77 -0.82
C PHE A 751 30.04 -30.96 -1.43
N ASP A 752 29.93 -29.64 -1.46
CA ASP A 752 30.96 -28.76 -2.01
C ASP A 752 32.28 -28.92 -1.21
N ALA A 753 32.21 -28.96 0.14
CA ALA A 753 33.37 -29.25 0.98
C ALA A 753 33.98 -30.65 0.73
N CYS A 754 33.13 -31.69 0.67
CA CYS A 754 33.58 -33.06 0.38
C CYS A 754 34.21 -33.14 -1.02
N ASN A 755 33.61 -32.50 -2.02
CA ASN A 755 34.13 -32.54 -3.40
C ASN A 755 35.49 -31.85 -3.51
N TYR A 756 35.72 -30.76 -2.74
CA TYR A 756 37.04 -30.10 -2.69
C TYR A 756 38.13 -31.01 -2.14
N PHE A 757 37.87 -31.69 -1.00
CA PHE A 757 38.87 -32.59 -0.38
C PHE A 757 38.95 -33.97 -1.05
N GLY A 758 38.00 -34.27 -1.95
CA GLY A 758 37.92 -35.53 -2.70
C GLY A 758 36.85 -36.48 -2.17
N LEU A 759 35.98 -36.89 -3.08
CA LEU A 759 34.91 -37.85 -2.76
C LEU A 759 35.46 -39.27 -2.66
N THR A 760 35.34 -39.91 -1.48
CA THR A 760 35.78 -41.28 -1.19
C THR A 760 34.70 -42.32 -1.44
N GLY A 761 33.42 -41.90 -1.49
CA GLY A 761 32.26 -42.79 -1.59
C GLY A 761 31.62 -43.13 -0.25
N ASP A 762 32.17 -42.62 0.87
CA ASP A 762 31.61 -42.81 2.22
C ASP A 762 30.90 -41.52 2.73
N GLN A 763 31.03 -40.46 1.94
CA GLN A 763 30.41 -39.17 2.31
C GLN A 763 28.89 -39.17 2.13
N GLY A 764 28.22 -38.51 3.06
CA GLY A 764 26.75 -38.36 3.01
C GLY A 764 26.18 -37.42 4.03
N VAL A 765 24.87 -37.19 3.89
CA VAL A 765 24.13 -36.31 4.79
C VAL A 765 22.91 -37.04 5.35
N VAL A 766 22.68 -36.89 6.64
CA VAL A 766 21.46 -37.35 7.33
C VAL A 766 20.50 -36.15 7.50
N VAL A 767 19.27 -36.31 7.01
CA VAL A 767 18.22 -35.32 7.06
C VAL A 767 16.92 -35.89 7.66
N PRO A 768 16.00 -35.07 8.18
CA PRO A 768 14.68 -35.58 8.57
C PRO A 768 13.91 -36.15 7.38
N LYS A 769 13.17 -37.24 7.60
CA LYS A 769 12.35 -37.87 6.56
C LYS A 769 11.22 -36.95 6.07
N SER A 770 10.71 -36.07 6.92
CA SER A 770 9.76 -35.03 6.56
C SER A 770 10.29 -34.08 5.48
N ASN A 771 11.62 -33.91 5.35
CA ASN A 771 12.24 -33.12 4.27
C ASN A 771 12.54 -33.92 3.00
N ALA A 772 12.32 -35.22 2.94
CA ALA A 772 12.58 -36.01 1.74
C ALA A 772 11.80 -35.50 0.51
N GLY A 773 10.58 -34.97 0.71
CA GLY A 773 9.76 -34.36 -0.33
C GLY A 773 10.27 -33.00 -0.82
N ASP A 774 11.18 -32.38 -0.09
CA ASP A 774 11.70 -31.04 -0.38
C ASP A 774 12.97 -31.06 -1.23
N LEU A 775 13.51 -32.23 -1.51
CA LEU A 775 14.79 -32.40 -2.20
C LEU A 775 14.68 -32.00 -3.68
N MET A 776 15.46 -30.99 -4.05
CA MET A 776 15.65 -30.49 -5.41
C MET A 776 17.13 -30.14 -5.61
N LEU A 777 18.00 -31.16 -5.41
CA LEU A 777 19.46 -30.99 -5.42
C LEU A 777 20.01 -30.66 -6.81
N ARG A 778 21.21 -30.09 -6.84
CA ARG A 778 21.97 -29.83 -8.07
C ARG A 778 22.23 -31.12 -8.85
N ASN A 779 22.35 -31.00 -10.17
CA ASN A 779 22.55 -32.15 -11.06
C ASN A 779 23.89 -32.88 -10.81
N ASP A 780 24.96 -32.17 -10.41
CA ASP A 780 26.25 -32.75 -10.05
C ASP A 780 26.15 -33.67 -8.82
N ILE A 781 25.38 -33.28 -7.81
CA ILE A 781 25.12 -34.10 -6.62
C ILE A 781 24.31 -35.36 -6.96
N VAL A 782 23.26 -35.17 -7.78
CA VAL A 782 22.48 -36.34 -8.28
C VAL A 782 23.35 -37.30 -9.09
N GLY A 783 24.29 -36.76 -9.89
CA GLY A 783 25.31 -37.53 -10.60
C GLY A 783 26.23 -38.31 -9.66
N ALA A 784 26.82 -37.65 -8.69
CA ALA A 784 27.68 -38.23 -7.66
C ALA A 784 26.94 -39.32 -6.84
N ALA A 785 25.65 -39.11 -6.55
CA ALA A 785 24.83 -40.12 -5.87
C ALA A 785 24.57 -41.36 -6.73
N LYS A 786 24.33 -41.19 -8.03
CA LYS A 786 24.19 -42.34 -8.99
C LYS A 786 25.49 -43.11 -9.11
N ASP A 787 26.64 -42.43 -9.10
CA ASP A 787 27.97 -43.03 -9.10
C ASP A 787 28.34 -43.71 -7.77
N GLY A 788 27.48 -43.60 -6.73
CA GLY A 788 27.73 -44.15 -5.40
C GLY A 788 28.76 -43.38 -4.56
N LYS A 789 29.15 -42.15 -5.00
CA LYS A 789 30.18 -41.32 -4.36
C LYS A 789 29.64 -40.43 -3.24
N PHE A 790 28.33 -40.23 -3.17
CA PHE A 790 27.67 -39.43 -2.13
C PHE A 790 26.30 -40.01 -1.81
N ARG A 791 25.85 -39.92 -0.58
CA ARG A 791 24.57 -40.47 -0.13
C ARG A 791 23.75 -39.48 0.67
N VAL A 792 22.42 -39.50 0.53
CA VAL A 792 21.49 -38.77 1.36
C VAL A 792 20.61 -39.79 2.11
N HIS A 793 20.57 -39.68 3.43
CA HIS A 793 19.79 -40.52 4.30
C HIS A 793 18.66 -39.74 4.94
N ALA A 794 17.44 -40.21 4.87
CA ALA A 794 16.26 -39.64 5.48
C ALA A 794 15.80 -40.50 6.66
N VAL A 795 15.75 -39.92 7.86
CA VAL A 795 15.44 -40.63 9.11
C VAL A 795 14.30 -39.96 9.87
N ASP A 796 13.49 -40.80 10.57
CA ASP A 796 12.36 -40.30 11.39
C ASP A 796 12.78 -40.04 12.86
N ASN A 797 13.83 -40.73 13.30
CA ASN A 797 14.18 -40.72 14.71
C ASN A 797 15.69 -40.74 14.95
N ILE A 798 16.08 -40.41 16.18
CA ILE A 798 17.48 -40.32 16.60
C ILE A 798 18.23 -41.64 16.60
N TYR A 799 17.54 -42.76 16.76
CA TYR A 799 18.16 -44.08 16.85
C TYR A 799 18.82 -44.44 15.50
N ASP A 800 18.12 -44.22 14.40
CA ASP A 800 18.66 -44.45 13.04
C ASP A 800 19.80 -43.47 12.73
N ALA A 801 19.70 -42.23 13.19
CA ALA A 801 20.74 -41.23 13.01
C ALA A 801 22.03 -41.57 13.74
N ILE A 802 21.93 -42.03 15.00
CA ILE A 802 23.07 -42.52 15.82
C ILE A 802 23.80 -43.66 15.08
N GLU A 803 23.06 -44.67 14.61
CA GLU A 803 23.66 -45.81 13.91
C GLU A 803 24.36 -45.41 12.62
N LEU A 804 23.80 -44.48 11.85
CA LEU A 804 24.44 -43.96 10.63
C LEU A 804 25.73 -43.18 10.93
N MET A 805 25.71 -42.32 11.94
CA MET A 805 26.82 -41.44 12.26
C MET A 805 27.96 -42.12 12.99
N THR A 806 27.66 -43.15 13.83
CA THR A 806 28.67 -43.83 14.64
C THR A 806 29.01 -45.24 14.12
N GLY A 807 28.12 -45.85 13.36
CA GLY A 807 28.21 -47.29 12.97
C GLY A 807 27.86 -48.27 14.12
N VAL A 808 27.53 -47.74 15.32
CA VAL A 808 27.12 -48.54 16.49
C VAL A 808 25.59 -48.48 16.65
N PRO A 809 24.90 -49.61 16.85
CA PRO A 809 23.47 -49.61 17.10
C PRO A 809 23.11 -48.75 18.29
N ALA A 810 22.16 -47.79 18.13
CA ALA A 810 21.72 -46.92 19.21
C ALA A 810 21.13 -47.70 20.42
N GLY A 811 20.39 -48.76 20.10
CA GLY A 811 19.61 -49.57 21.07
C GLY A 811 18.18 -49.02 21.24
N GLN A 812 17.24 -49.93 21.33
CA GLN A 812 15.86 -49.68 21.71
C GLN A 812 15.54 -50.43 22.96
N LEU A 813 14.77 -49.88 23.86
CA LEU A 813 14.38 -50.53 25.12
C LEU A 813 13.63 -51.81 24.83
N ASP A 814 14.01 -52.86 25.56
CA ASP A 814 13.27 -54.11 25.55
C ASP A 814 11.97 -54.01 26.43
N LYS A 815 11.23 -55.09 26.51
CA LYS A 815 9.99 -55.14 27.31
C LYS A 815 10.22 -54.88 28.80
N ASN A 816 11.45 -55.04 29.27
CA ASN A 816 11.86 -54.79 30.66
C ASN A 816 12.41 -53.40 30.92
N GLY A 817 12.44 -52.52 29.87
CA GLY A 817 12.96 -51.16 29.95
C GLY A 817 14.49 -51.11 29.96
N ALA A 818 15.20 -52.11 29.45
CA ALA A 818 16.66 -52.16 29.36
C ALA A 818 17.15 -52.00 27.89
N TYR A 819 18.27 -51.36 27.69
CA TYR A 819 18.93 -51.29 26.39
C TYR A 819 19.75 -52.55 26.13
N PRO A 820 19.83 -53.01 24.89
CA PRO A 820 20.68 -54.15 24.50
C PRO A 820 22.14 -53.90 24.85
N LYS A 821 22.82 -54.86 25.40
CA LYS A 821 24.26 -54.79 25.74
C LYS A 821 25.07 -54.44 24.48
N GLY A 822 26.01 -53.47 24.63
CA GLY A 822 26.88 -53.04 23.53
C GLY A 822 26.21 -51.95 22.66
N SER A 823 24.94 -51.60 22.86
CA SER A 823 24.35 -50.47 22.20
C SER A 823 24.88 -49.15 22.78
N LEU A 824 24.87 -48.08 21.96
CA LEU A 824 25.41 -46.77 22.38
C LEU A 824 24.67 -46.24 23.63
N LEU A 825 23.34 -46.36 23.70
CA LEU A 825 22.58 -45.89 24.83
C LEU A 825 22.79 -46.75 26.11
N ALA A 826 23.09 -48.08 25.98
CA ALA A 826 23.50 -48.87 27.14
C ALA A 826 24.86 -48.41 27.68
N GLN A 827 25.81 -48.13 26.83
CA GLN A 827 27.12 -47.55 27.24
C GLN A 827 26.97 -46.17 27.87
N ALA A 828 26.05 -45.35 27.36
CA ALA A 828 25.79 -44.02 27.90
C ALA A 828 25.19 -44.11 29.33
N GLN A 829 24.22 -45.03 29.55
CA GLN A 829 23.63 -45.26 30.90
C GLN A 829 24.71 -45.73 31.91
N GLU A 830 25.56 -46.71 31.50
CA GLU A 830 26.63 -47.21 32.33
C GLU A 830 27.59 -46.06 32.74
N LYS A 831 27.97 -45.22 31.76
CA LYS A 831 28.91 -44.13 31.98
C LYS A 831 28.35 -43.05 32.89
N VAL A 832 27.06 -42.67 32.78
CA VAL A 832 26.42 -41.73 33.68
C VAL A 832 26.33 -42.32 35.11
N GLY A 833 26.06 -43.63 35.23
CA GLY A 833 26.10 -44.34 36.52
C GLY A 833 27.50 -44.34 37.17
N GLU A 834 28.58 -44.44 36.33
CA GLU A 834 29.96 -44.32 36.77
C GLU A 834 30.23 -42.91 37.33
N TYR A 835 29.82 -41.86 36.64
CA TYR A 835 30.00 -40.48 37.12
C TYR A 835 29.21 -40.22 38.39
N TRP A 836 27.98 -40.75 38.51
CA TRP A 836 27.21 -40.68 39.75
C TRP A 836 27.95 -41.35 40.94
N ARG A 837 28.48 -42.56 40.77
CA ARG A 837 29.27 -43.27 41.81
C ARG A 837 30.52 -42.50 42.18
N LYS A 838 31.25 -41.89 41.23
CA LYS A 838 32.41 -41.01 41.48
C LYS A 838 32.02 -39.76 42.28
N SER A 839 30.87 -39.16 42.03
CA SER A 839 30.38 -37.98 42.78
C SER A 839 30.08 -38.27 44.22
N LEU A 840 29.59 -39.49 44.51
CA LEU A 840 29.34 -39.96 45.89
C LEU A 840 30.64 -40.30 46.62
N ALA A 841 31.68 -40.75 45.91
CA ALA A 841 32.97 -41.13 46.51
C ALA A 841 33.93 -39.93 46.75
N SER A 842 33.61 -38.71 46.30
CA SER A 842 34.43 -37.51 46.50
C SER A 842 34.09 -36.83 47.84
N PRO A 843 35.08 -36.65 48.78
CA PRO A 843 34.82 -36.13 50.13
C PRO A 843 34.51 -34.63 50.22
N HIS A 844 34.34 -33.93 49.15
CA HIS A 844 34.25 -32.46 49.09
C HIS A 844 32.84 -31.89 48.84
N THR A 845 31.80 -32.34 49.56
CA THR A 845 30.51 -31.67 49.56
C THR A 845 30.00 -31.22 50.94
N ALA A 846 30.90 -30.92 51.85
CA ALA A 846 30.52 -30.38 53.18
C ALA A 846 31.30 -29.11 53.52
N GLN A 847 31.19 -28.06 52.72
CA GLN A 847 31.39 -26.68 53.18
C GLN A 847 30.56 -25.76 52.30
N ALA A 848 29.33 -25.51 52.79
CA ALA A 848 28.56 -24.35 52.37
C ALA A 848 29.36 -23.13 52.86
N ALA A 849 29.81 -22.29 51.91
CA ALA A 849 30.35 -20.98 52.24
C ALA A 849 29.26 -20.13 52.95
N PRO A 850 29.59 -19.39 53.99
CA PRO A 850 28.63 -18.48 54.61
C PRO A 850 28.25 -17.37 53.63
N ALA A 851 26.97 -17.04 53.64
CA ALA A 851 26.43 -15.89 52.95
C ALA A 851 27.12 -14.62 53.45
N GLU A 852 27.89 -13.94 52.61
CA GLU A 852 28.28 -12.55 52.87
C GLU A 852 27.06 -11.67 52.55
N GLU A 853 26.47 -11.11 53.60
CA GLU A 853 25.62 -9.93 53.54
C GLU A 853 26.45 -8.72 53.11
N GLY A 854 26.06 -8.04 52.06
CA GLY A 854 26.63 -6.79 51.58
C GLY A 854 25.81 -6.23 50.40
#